data_bd5443cad6edea351956c50353cbc8f1
#
_entry.id   bd5443cad6edea351956c50353cbc8f1
#
_cell.length_a   1.000
_cell.length_b   1.000
_cell.length_c   1.000
_cell.angle_alpha   90.00
_cell.angle_beta   90.00
_cell.angle_gamma   90.00
#
_symmetry.space_group_name_H-M   'P 1'
#
loop_
_entity.id
_entity.type
_entity.pdbx_description
1 polymer ?
#
loop_
_entity_poly.entity_id
_entity_poly.type
_entity_poly.pdbx_seq_one_letter_code
_entity_poly.pdbx_strand_id
1 'polypeptide(L)'
;MSADPFGPDPFDTAALRSSTLDAWVASPTRLAEDAAAESDLVTVGYRDRLLTELAANAADAAAAAGIAGELAVWVSDGELHVANTGEPLTVDGVRSLAALRVSAKAPTDGQIGRFGVGFTATATVADRVEVRSRTGSIVFDRAATVEAVDDAGLPADTVPLLRLVWPTDAAPGAGVGSSTAGYDTEVVLSLREPSGPLIDAMLVQAPDLVVELAALQRITVGDVEISVDRSAGPEVDDAEASSAVVTVYVDGPGSSSTQRWLEVTRGGTRWLVDADGGRAPEHDVLRAPTPTDIELSLPCRCITDLALTPDRRHLHPGAEIGDAAAGYVDLLLLVDPVRRLQLVPELHLARNRDDARLIEAVRVQLRDTAWLPGADGEPLLPSRAVVLIGLTDRLAEMLSEHFADLVHPDISLAQHLPTLGRLGVEELGLAGLVERLGGLHHEPSWWHDLYEALAPLVSTGREVEELGALPIPRSDGRMSVGVRGLFVSDRIGTPMRWIPTVHPDARHPLLERLGVQELSVTDALADPRLRVLIEDVDLDGAGDDGLAAEICAVLRADPDAAAPAWLAELPLLDADGELRPADELLLPDSPLLSVLVDDHPFGVVDDGVVSDCGADELRRLGVGWGFLVVVDELPVGPDHDLPDEEDWWDTLADAPERLTAVRDLDLIDDRSWPEVLTMMATDDDIAPLLVDRDGYTAWWLRRHAEVDGLLLGEYRAPSDEILAGIIDPLDHPHADALRGALARLDPDTADDAALLLTRLGDPDRDVSAGAAVMVHAAVVAACRRGVIDPADVEVPEQVRTIAGTVTDRAVVVDQAWFVQALPDGEAVLAGPTVTEADAEVLATLLDLPLASEEYTTTVRDPGDAATWAHPEAVRFGAERGVEVPRGQVRLHDELWIIVRENDSQRDVRVRWWVDAGVTHLERSANPAS
;
A
#
# COMPACT_ATOMS: atom_id res chain seq x y z
N MET A 1 -56.41 -9.23 92.91
CA MET A 1 -55.43 -9.37 91.94
C MET A 1 -55.91 -10.51 91.02
N SER A 2 -56.49 -10.19 89.91
CA SER A 2 -56.79 -11.17 88.88
C SER A 2 -55.47 -11.68 88.33
N ALA A 3 -55.27 -13.03 88.36
CA ALA A 3 -54.08 -13.57 87.67
C ALA A 3 -54.12 -13.10 86.24
N ASP A 4 -52.95 -12.60 85.72
CA ASP A 4 -52.86 -12.22 84.33
C ASP A 4 -53.03 -13.52 83.50
N PRO A 5 -54.03 -13.56 82.60
CA PRO A 5 -54.32 -14.76 81.82
C PRO A 5 -53.32 -15.20 80.87
N PHE A 6 -52.18 -14.42 80.72
CA PHE A 6 -51.16 -14.56 79.66
C PHE A 6 -49.79 -15.13 80.19
N GLY A 7 -49.71 -15.70 81.42
CA GLY A 7 -48.52 -16.38 81.93
C GLY A 7 -47.54 -15.46 82.72
N PRO A 8 -46.32 -15.90 83.09
CA PRO A 8 -45.37 -15.10 83.81
C PRO A 8 -44.90 -13.92 82.95
N ASP A 9 -44.77 -12.69 83.61
CA ASP A 9 -44.40 -11.47 82.87
C ASP A 9 -42.99 -11.03 83.20
N PRO A 10 -42.00 -11.55 82.45
CA PRO A 10 -40.59 -11.24 82.63
C PRO A 10 -40.19 -9.81 82.20
N PHE A 11 -41.04 -9.14 81.40
CA PHE A 11 -40.81 -7.82 80.83
C PHE A 11 -41.61 -6.72 81.52
N ASP A 12 -42.34 -7.00 82.66
CA ASP A 12 -43.20 -6.06 83.35
C ASP A 12 -44.22 -5.39 82.40
N THR A 13 -44.81 -6.18 81.48
CA THR A 13 -45.74 -5.69 80.49
C THR A 13 -47.05 -5.11 81.15
N ALA A 14 -47.44 -5.61 82.31
CA ALA A 14 -48.52 -5.02 83.09
C ALA A 14 -48.28 -3.56 83.43
N ALA A 15 -47.08 -3.19 83.91
CA ALA A 15 -46.74 -1.81 84.20
C ALA A 15 -46.71 -0.92 82.93
N LEU A 16 -46.23 -1.45 81.77
CA LEU A 16 -46.25 -0.76 80.48
C LEU A 16 -47.73 -0.49 80.02
N ARG A 17 -48.57 -1.45 80.10
CA ARG A 17 -50.02 -1.29 79.73
C ARG A 17 -50.66 -0.27 80.65
N SER A 18 -50.52 -0.40 81.99
CA SER A 18 -51.10 0.55 82.95
C SER A 18 -50.69 1.99 82.68
N SER A 19 -49.39 2.22 82.41
CA SER A 19 -48.80 3.52 82.06
C SER A 19 -49.43 4.10 80.84
N THR A 20 -49.61 3.29 79.79
CA THR A 20 -50.19 3.71 78.50
C THR A 20 -51.63 4.02 78.60
N LEU A 21 -52.44 3.18 79.31
CA LEU A 21 -53.83 3.38 79.58
C LEU A 21 -54.08 4.64 80.44
N ASP A 22 -53.31 4.84 81.54
CA ASP A 22 -53.35 6.01 82.38
C ASP A 22 -53.15 7.32 81.60
N ALA A 23 -52.22 7.29 80.64
CA ALA A 23 -51.97 8.42 79.74
C ALA A 23 -53.09 8.66 78.73
N TRP A 24 -53.77 7.63 78.29
CA TRP A 24 -54.96 7.73 77.44
C TRP A 24 -56.22 8.19 78.23
N VAL A 25 -56.41 7.71 79.45
CA VAL A 25 -57.42 8.18 80.29
C VAL A 25 -57.26 9.68 80.68
N ALA A 26 -56.00 10.08 80.95
CA ALA A 26 -55.70 11.51 81.24
C ALA A 26 -55.89 12.41 80.01
N SER A 27 -55.77 11.91 78.79
CA SER A 27 -55.95 12.61 77.52
C SER A 27 -56.47 11.67 76.41
N PRO A 28 -57.76 11.56 76.22
CA PRO A 28 -58.43 10.72 75.23
C PRO A 28 -57.97 11.08 73.79
N THR A 29 -57.57 12.37 73.51
CA THR A 29 -56.97 12.80 72.24
C THR A 29 -55.70 12.04 71.92
N ARG A 30 -54.91 11.64 72.89
CA ARG A 30 -53.69 10.83 72.72
C ARG A 30 -53.91 9.47 72.20
N LEU A 31 -55.05 8.80 72.64
CA LEU A 31 -55.43 7.52 72.05
C LEU A 31 -55.75 7.69 70.55
N ALA A 32 -56.51 8.73 70.18
CA ALA A 32 -56.83 9.00 68.78
C ALA A 32 -55.57 9.36 67.97
N GLU A 33 -54.60 10.12 68.53
CA GLU A 33 -53.30 10.46 67.92
C GLU A 33 -52.48 9.21 67.75
N ASP A 34 -52.36 8.35 68.71
CA ASP A 34 -51.57 7.09 68.62
C ASP A 34 -52.20 6.14 67.59
N ALA A 35 -53.55 6.00 67.54
CA ALA A 35 -54.25 5.24 66.58
C ALA A 35 -54.12 5.77 65.14
N ALA A 36 -54.22 7.09 64.95
CA ALA A 36 -53.99 7.73 63.66
C ALA A 36 -52.57 7.56 63.21
N ALA A 37 -51.55 7.81 64.10
CA ALA A 37 -50.17 7.65 63.79
C ALA A 37 -49.78 6.18 63.35
N GLU A 38 -50.29 5.16 64.03
CA GLU A 38 -50.13 3.76 63.61
C GLU A 38 -50.85 3.52 62.28
N SER A 39 -52.06 4.00 62.07
CA SER A 39 -52.78 3.81 60.79
C SER A 39 -52.02 4.47 59.62
N ASP A 40 -51.46 5.68 59.80
CA ASP A 40 -50.63 6.32 58.73
C ASP A 40 -49.42 5.48 58.39
N LEU A 41 -48.69 4.96 59.39
CA LEU A 41 -47.52 4.09 59.15
C LEU A 41 -47.90 2.81 58.49
N VAL A 42 -49.01 2.17 58.83
CA VAL A 42 -49.54 0.93 58.24
C VAL A 42 -49.98 1.17 56.82
N THR A 43 -50.69 2.27 56.53
CA THR A 43 -51.31 2.48 55.22
C THR A 43 -50.34 2.98 54.18
N VAL A 44 -49.45 3.86 54.55
CA VAL A 44 -48.56 4.59 53.64
C VAL A 44 -47.09 4.17 53.84
N GLY A 45 -46.60 3.99 55.05
CA GLY A 45 -45.18 3.79 55.33
C GLY A 45 -44.66 2.42 55.05
N TYR A 46 -45.35 1.32 55.40
CA TYR A 46 -44.79 -0.02 55.52
C TYR A 46 -45.53 -1.12 54.75
N ARG A 47 -46.44 -0.80 53.85
CA ARG A 47 -47.36 -1.72 53.21
C ARG A 47 -46.65 -2.93 52.54
N ASP A 48 -45.47 -2.71 51.94
CA ASP A 48 -44.75 -3.72 51.13
C ASP A 48 -43.41 -4.08 51.77
N ARG A 49 -43.18 -3.83 53.09
CA ARG A 49 -41.87 -3.92 53.73
C ARG A 49 -41.77 -4.93 54.89
N LEU A 50 -42.76 -5.84 55.03
CA LEU A 50 -42.79 -6.75 56.14
C LEU A 50 -41.50 -7.59 56.29
N LEU A 51 -41.05 -8.28 55.23
CA LEU A 51 -39.84 -9.07 55.30
C LEU A 51 -38.61 -8.18 55.52
N THR A 52 -38.52 -7.02 54.80
CA THR A 52 -37.39 -6.08 54.95
C THR A 52 -37.21 -5.62 56.39
N GLU A 53 -38.27 -5.27 57.08
CA GLU A 53 -38.20 -4.78 58.49
C GLU A 53 -37.87 -5.91 59.46
N LEU A 54 -38.48 -7.12 59.27
CA LEU A 54 -38.15 -8.25 60.13
C LEU A 54 -36.74 -8.77 59.90
N ALA A 55 -36.26 -8.76 58.63
CA ALA A 55 -34.86 -9.07 58.30
C ALA A 55 -33.87 -8.05 58.87
N ALA A 56 -34.21 -6.76 58.84
CA ALA A 56 -33.38 -5.71 59.43
C ALA A 56 -33.28 -5.89 60.97
N ASN A 57 -34.39 -6.24 61.63
CA ASN A 57 -34.38 -6.54 63.07
C ASN A 57 -33.55 -7.82 63.38
N ALA A 58 -33.67 -8.83 62.55
CA ALA A 58 -32.86 -10.06 62.65
C ALA A 58 -31.37 -9.78 62.44
N ALA A 59 -30.99 -8.92 61.48
CA ALA A 59 -29.63 -8.51 61.24
C ALA A 59 -29.05 -7.72 62.45
N ASP A 60 -29.83 -6.78 63.01
CA ASP A 60 -29.44 -6.05 64.23
C ASP A 60 -29.24 -7.00 65.44
N ALA A 61 -30.10 -7.98 65.60
CA ALA A 61 -29.99 -8.98 66.65
C ALA A 61 -28.76 -9.86 66.50
N ALA A 62 -28.47 -10.28 65.26
CA ALA A 62 -27.29 -11.09 64.94
C ALA A 62 -26.01 -10.29 65.17
N ALA A 63 -25.96 -9.03 64.71
CA ALA A 63 -24.85 -8.11 64.89
C ALA A 63 -24.57 -7.84 66.40
N ALA A 64 -25.64 -7.62 67.21
CA ALA A 64 -25.51 -7.43 68.66
C ALA A 64 -24.98 -8.67 69.36
N ALA A 65 -25.33 -9.87 68.92
CA ALA A 65 -24.80 -11.14 69.44
C ALA A 65 -23.42 -11.51 68.85
N GLY A 66 -22.92 -10.81 67.80
CA GLY A 66 -21.65 -11.09 67.12
C GLY A 66 -21.64 -12.43 66.39
N ILE A 67 -22.77 -12.86 65.84
CA ILE A 67 -22.93 -14.12 65.13
C ILE A 67 -23.38 -13.89 63.70
N ALA A 68 -23.17 -14.91 62.81
CA ALA A 68 -23.78 -14.95 61.51
C ALA A 68 -25.30 -15.24 61.67
N GLY A 69 -26.12 -14.28 61.25
CA GLY A 69 -27.57 -14.34 61.47
C GLY A 69 -28.29 -15.26 60.46
N GLU A 70 -29.33 -15.94 61.00
CA GLU A 70 -30.25 -16.73 60.18
C GLU A 70 -31.68 -16.23 60.43
N LEU A 71 -32.49 -16.17 59.37
CA LEU A 71 -33.91 -15.84 59.39
C LEU A 71 -34.72 -16.95 58.71
N ALA A 72 -35.77 -17.44 59.32
CA ALA A 72 -36.67 -18.42 58.74
C ALA A 72 -38.11 -17.90 58.74
N VAL A 73 -38.78 -18.09 57.58
CA VAL A 73 -40.16 -17.72 57.40
C VAL A 73 -40.96 -18.97 56.94
N TRP A 74 -42.01 -19.28 57.63
CA TRP A 74 -42.91 -20.40 57.27
C TRP A 74 -44.36 -20.08 57.65
N VAL A 75 -45.28 -20.89 57.15
CA VAL A 75 -46.72 -20.78 57.49
C VAL A 75 -47.17 -22.08 58.14
N SER A 76 -47.88 -22.00 59.27
CA SER A 76 -48.49 -23.11 59.95
C SER A 76 -49.82 -22.67 60.56
N ASP A 77 -50.85 -23.49 60.42
CA ASP A 77 -52.18 -23.26 60.96
C ASP A 77 -52.80 -21.88 60.63
N GLY A 78 -52.44 -21.31 59.50
CA GLY A 78 -52.93 -19.97 59.05
C GLY A 78 -52.16 -18.81 59.65
N GLU A 79 -51.10 -19.04 60.41
CA GLU A 79 -50.17 -18.05 60.98
C GLU A 79 -48.88 -18.02 60.20
N LEU A 80 -48.31 -16.77 60.04
CA LEU A 80 -46.98 -16.58 59.50
C LEU A 80 -45.97 -16.50 60.62
N HIS A 81 -45.03 -17.36 60.63
CA HIS A 81 -43.89 -17.44 61.55
C HIS A 81 -42.66 -16.85 60.92
N VAL A 82 -41.93 -15.93 61.64
CA VAL A 82 -40.65 -15.36 61.23
C VAL A 82 -39.75 -15.48 62.42
N ALA A 83 -38.75 -16.37 62.35
CA ALA A 83 -37.86 -16.66 63.46
C ALA A 83 -36.39 -16.28 63.09
N ASN A 84 -35.65 -15.76 64.02
CA ASN A 84 -34.24 -15.37 63.83
C ASN A 84 -33.33 -15.82 64.96
N THR A 85 -32.06 -15.97 64.61
CA THR A 85 -30.96 -16.12 65.61
C THR A 85 -30.45 -14.74 66.01
N GLY A 86 -29.86 -14.63 67.20
CA GLY A 86 -29.19 -13.44 67.65
C GLY A 86 -29.54 -13.05 69.13
N GLU A 87 -29.42 -11.78 69.43
CA GLU A 87 -29.73 -11.29 70.79
C GLU A 87 -31.25 -11.52 71.09
N PRO A 88 -31.59 -12.21 72.19
CA PRO A 88 -32.99 -12.43 72.49
C PRO A 88 -33.66 -11.14 72.94
N LEU A 89 -35.02 -11.15 72.95
CA LEU A 89 -35.82 -10.01 73.36
C LEU A 89 -35.45 -9.48 74.75
N THR A 90 -35.19 -8.20 74.86
CA THR A 90 -34.84 -7.51 76.10
C THR A 90 -35.99 -6.64 76.62
N VAL A 91 -35.98 -6.23 77.93
CA VAL A 91 -36.98 -5.30 78.47
C VAL A 91 -37.03 -3.98 77.68
N ASP A 92 -35.86 -3.44 77.31
CA ASP A 92 -35.80 -2.22 76.48
C ASP A 92 -36.27 -2.48 75.03
N GLY A 93 -36.07 -3.66 74.49
CA GLY A 93 -36.65 -4.14 73.22
C GLY A 93 -38.18 -4.08 73.26
N VAL A 94 -38.82 -4.69 74.33
CA VAL A 94 -40.26 -4.64 74.48
C VAL A 94 -40.77 -3.19 74.56
N ARG A 95 -40.12 -2.34 75.37
CA ARG A 95 -40.48 -0.92 75.44
C ARG A 95 -40.39 -0.22 74.07
N SER A 96 -39.36 -0.55 73.28
CA SER A 96 -39.19 0.02 71.94
C SER A 96 -40.30 -0.44 70.97
N LEU A 97 -40.65 -1.75 71.01
CA LEU A 97 -41.75 -2.30 70.21
C LEU A 97 -43.13 -1.69 70.53
N ALA A 98 -43.35 -1.36 71.81
CA ALA A 98 -44.57 -0.71 72.25
C ALA A 98 -44.62 0.82 72.10
N ALA A 99 -43.49 1.44 71.62
CA ALA A 99 -43.36 2.86 71.42
C ALA A 99 -43.41 3.21 69.94
N LEU A 100 -44.28 4.08 69.47
CA LEU A 100 -44.43 4.43 68.05
C LEU A 100 -43.27 5.31 67.51
N ARG A 101 -42.41 5.91 68.37
CA ARG A 101 -41.30 6.80 67.89
C ARG A 101 -40.15 6.95 68.86
N VAL A 102 -39.98 6.04 69.76
CA VAL A 102 -38.89 6.16 70.77
C VAL A 102 -38.00 4.93 70.60
N SER A 103 -36.82 5.13 69.98
CA SER A 103 -35.77 4.15 70.08
C SER A 103 -35.08 4.30 71.43
N ALA A 104 -34.92 3.23 72.18
CA ALA A 104 -34.22 3.20 73.44
C ALA A 104 -32.68 3.33 73.30
N LYS A 105 -32.23 3.36 72.07
CA LYS A 105 -30.80 3.27 71.72
C LYS A 105 -30.23 4.64 71.32
N ALA A 106 -29.13 5.06 72.02
CA ALA A 106 -28.33 6.14 71.54
C ALA A 106 -27.81 5.78 70.11
N PRO A 107 -27.59 6.72 69.17
CA PRO A 107 -27.12 6.41 67.87
C PRO A 107 -25.69 5.78 67.98
N THR A 108 -25.70 4.43 67.85
CA THR A 108 -24.43 3.69 67.70
C THR A 108 -24.24 3.47 66.22
N ASP A 109 -23.04 3.77 65.69
CA ASP A 109 -22.70 3.52 64.28
C ASP A 109 -22.98 2.03 63.97
N GLY A 110 -23.69 1.80 62.87
CA GLY A 110 -23.92 0.46 62.28
C GLY A 110 -25.28 -0.19 62.60
N GLN A 111 -26.18 0.37 63.41
CA GLN A 111 -27.52 -0.20 63.63
C GLN A 111 -28.54 0.23 62.55
N ILE A 112 -29.22 -0.73 61.95
CA ILE A 112 -30.22 -0.55 60.88
C ILE A 112 -31.57 -0.04 61.47
N GLY A 113 -31.98 -0.55 62.64
CA GLY A 113 -33.25 -0.25 63.31
C GLY A 113 -33.27 1.04 64.10
N ARG A 114 -32.77 2.16 63.60
CA ARG A 114 -32.58 3.44 64.36
C ARG A 114 -33.83 4.12 64.90
N PHE A 115 -35.03 3.83 64.32
CA PHE A 115 -36.26 4.62 64.60
C PHE A 115 -37.32 3.89 65.41
N GLY A 116 -37.23 2.59 65.64
CA GLY A 116 -38.21 1.82 66.42
C GLY A 116 -39.63 1.71 65.82
N VAL A 117 -39.76 2.13 64.56
CA VAL A 117 -41.07 2.15 63.85
C VAL A 117 -41.26 1.02 62.88
N GLY A 118 -40.22 0.27 62.53
CA GLY A 118 -40.24 -0.79 61.51
C GLY A 118 -41.12 -1.96 61.88
N PHE A 119 -41.29 -2.24 63.16
CA PHE A 119 -42.16 -3.35 63.64
C PHE A 119 -43.67 -3.09 63.34
N THR A 120 -44.03 -1.83 63.05
CA THR A 120 -45.44 -1.51 62.65
C THR A 120 -45.78 -2.13 61.31
N ALA A 121 -44.78 -2.65 60.50
CA ALA A 121 -45.01 -3.44 59.28
C ALA A 121 -45.88 -4.71 59.60
N THR A 122 -45.76 -5.30 60.79
CA THR A 122 -46.57 -6.45 61.20
C THR A 122 -48.03 -6.13 61.27
N ALA A 123 -48.42 -4.90 61.69
CA ALA A 123 -49.80 -4.46 61.73
C ALA A 123 -50.46 -4.28 60.34
N THR A 124 -49.66 -4.29 59.28
CA THR A 124 -50.23 -4.26 57.91
C THR A 124 -50.97 -5.55 57.54
N VAL A 125 -50.54 -6.71 58.06
CA VAL A 125 -51.08 -8.06 57.68
C VAL A 125 -51.82 -8.81 58.80
N ALA A 126 -51.63 -8.38 60.08
CA ALA A 126 -52.13 -9.12 61.21
C ALA A 126 -52.87 -8.23 62.23
N ASP A 127 -53.89 -8.82 62.97
CA ASP A 127 -54.51 -8.19 64.11
C ASP A 127 -54.05 -8.76 65.46
N ARG A 128 -53.22 -9.82 65.36
CA ARG A 128 -52.53 -10.39 66.53
C ARG A 128 -51.11 -10.66 66.14
N VAL A 129 -50.14 -10.12 66.91
CA VAL A 129 -48.69 -10.25 66.71
C VAL A 129 -48.10 -10.77 68.04
N GLU A 130 -47.57 -11.97 67.98
CA GLU A 130 -46.88 -12.59 69.09
C GLU A 130 -45.41 -12.59 68.91
N VAL A 131 -44.65 -12.21 69.91
CA VAL A 131 -43.14 -12.26 69.88
C VAL A 131 -42.70 -13.25 70.92
N ARG A 132 -42.20 -14.41 70.49
CA ARG A 132 -41.73 -15.48 71.33
C ARG A 132 -40.21 -15.35 71.40
N SER A 133 -39.64 -15.33 72.66
CA SER A 133 -38.20 -15.28 72.78
C SER A 133 -37.74 -16.15 73.96
N ARG A 134 -36.50 -16.58 73.96
CA ARG A 134 -35.90 -17.39 75.02
C ARG A 134 -35.88 -16.70 76.38
N THR A 135 -35.97 -15.40 76.39
CA THR A 135 -36.04 -14.55 77.62
C THR A 135 -37.46 -14.31 78.15
N GLY A 136 -38.45 -14.68 77.33
CA GLY A 136 -39.90 -14.49 77.61
C GLY A 136 -40.64 -14.08 76.31
N SER A 137 -41.97 -14.16 76.37
CA SER A 137 -42.80 -13.90 75.21
C SER A 137 -43.90 -12.90 75.49
N ILE A 138 -44.25 -12.13 74.41
CA ILE A 138 -45.26 -11.07 74.48
C ILE A 138 -46.19 -11.20 73.27
N VAL A 139 -47.43 -10.63 73.47
CA VAL A 139 -48.42 -10.52 72.41
C VAL A 139 -49.03 -9.15 72.37
N PHE A 140 -49.23 -8.66 71.14
CA PHE A 140 -50.04 -7.48 70.81
C PHE A 140 -51.31 -8.08 70.15
N ASP A 141 -52.47 -7.70 70.72
CA ASP A 141 -53.74 -8.25 70.26
C ASP A 141 -54.78 -7.14 70.17
N ARG A 142 -55.35 -6.93 68.98
CA ARG A 142 -56.30 -5.84 68.74
C ARG A 142 -57.57 -6.06 69.54
N ALA A 143 -58.09 -7.28 69.67
CA ALA A 143 -59.26 -7.57 70.43
C ALA A 143 -59.08 -7.36 71.92
N ALA A 144 -57.89 -7.74 72.45
CA ALA A 144 -57.56 -7.44 73.86
C ALA A 144 -57.36 -5.98 74.14
N THR A 145 -56.81 -5.25 73.10
CA THR A 145 -56.71 -3.78 73.20
C THR A 145 -58.03 -3.07 73.20
N VAL A 146 -59.00 -3.51 72.35
CA VAL A 146 -60.37 -3.01 72.36
C VAL A 146 -61.03 -3.22 73.76
N GLU A 147 -60.92 -4.47 74.31
CA GLU A 147 -61.45 -4.79 75.66
C GLU A 147 -60.83 -3.90 76.75
N ALA A 148 -59.56 -3.76 76.79
CA ALA A 148 -58.86 -2.93 77.81
C ALA A 148 -59.13 -1.44 77.65
N VAL A 149 -59.41 -0.91 76.47
CA VAL A 149 -59.76 0.48 76.19
C VAL A 149 -61.23 0.70 76.61
N ASP A 150 -62.12 -0.24 76.32
CA ASP A 150 -63.50 -0.18 76.73
C ASP A 150 -63.68 -0.28 78.27
N ASP A 151 -62.93 -1.17 78.93
CA ASP A 151 -62.82 -1.29 80.38
C ASP A 151 -62.31 -0.02 81.04
N ALA A 152 -61.48 0.70 80.38
CA ALA A 152 -60.96 2.03 80.84
C ALA A 152 -61.94 3.16 80.59
N GLY A 153 -63.12 2.85 79.94
CA GLY A 153 -64.14 3.86 79.64
C GLY A 153 -63.76 4.85 78.54
N LEU A 154 -62.93 4.43 77.60
CA LEU A 154 -62.48 5.25 76.45
C LEU A 154 -63.17 4.74 75.16
N PRO A 155 -63.32 5.62 74.13
CA PRO A 155 -63.83 5.16 72.82
C PRO A 155 -62.93 4.12 72.25
N ALA A 156 -63.52 2.93 71.94
CA ALA A 156 -62.78 1.76 71.39
C ALA A 156 -63.04 1.55 69.88
N ASP A 157 -63.58 2.56 69.15
CA ASP A 157 -63.93 2.45 67.75
C ASP A 157 -62.67 2.29 66.83
N THR A 158 -61.55 2.89 67.22
CA THR A 158 -60.28 2.82 66.58
C THR A 158 -59.22 2.74 67.63
N VAL A 159 -58.54 1.56 67.70
CA VAL A 159 -57.46 1.39 68.71
C VAL A 159 -56.14 0.98 67.95
N PRO A 160 -54.95 1.39 68.42
CA PRO A 160 -53.66 0.96 67.89
C PRO A 160 -53.42 -0.50 68.33
N LEU A 161 -52.82 -1.31 67.42
CA LEU A 161 -52.45 -2.71 67.69
C LEU A 161 -51.23 -2.80 68.63
N LEU A 162 -50.22 -2.04 68.35
CA LEU A 162 -48.88 -2.25 68.91
C LEU A 162 -48.53 -1.35 70.11
N ARG A 163 -49.57 -0.87 70.85
CA ARG A 163 -49.37 -0.01 72.03
C ARG A 163 -49.62 -0.68 73.40
N LEU A 164 -50.51 -1.65 73.39
CA LEU A 164 -50.71 -2.44 74.59
C LEU A 164 -50.12 -3.83 74.40
N VAL A 165 -49.36 -4.30 75.37
CA VAL A 165 -48.64 -5.58 75.28
C VAL A 165 -48.94 -6.50 76.44
N TRP A 166 -49.15 -7.78 76.20
CA TRP A 166 -49.43 -8.80 77.15
C TRP A 166 -48.36 -9.86 77.21
N PRO A 167 -48.05 -10.52 78.33
CA PRO A 167 -47.19 -11.68 78.43
C PRO A 167 -47.86 -12.88 77.83
N THR A 168 -47.13 -13.84 77.32
CA THR A 168 -47.58 -15.18 76.84
C THR A 168 -46.55 -16.26 77.24
N ASP A 169 -47.02 -17.47 77.48
CA ASP A 169 -46.19 -18.61 77.86
C ASP A 169 -45.61 -19.38 76.64
N ALA A 170 -45.85 -18.93 75.44
CA ALA A 170 -45.36 -19.54 74.23
C ALA A 170 -43.84 -19.40 74.16
N ALA A 171 -43.16 -20.47 73.73
CA ALA A 171 -41.72 -20.48 73.49
C ALA A 171 -41.38 -20.48 72.00
N PRO A 172 -40.23 -19.96 71.62
CA PRO A 172 -39.81 -20.01 70.22
C PRO A 172 -39.78 -21.46 69.68
N GLY A 173 -40.33 -21.70 68.50
CA GLY A 173 -40.33 -23.02 67.86
C GLY A 173 -41.25 -24.06 68.45
N ALA A 174 -42.16 -23.66 69.24
CA ALA A 174 -43.10 -24.60 69.89
C ALA A 174 -44.17 -25.25 68.98
N GLY A 175 -44.19 -24.95 67.72
CA GLY A 175 -45.24 -25.32 66.81
C GLY A 175 -44.94 -26.16 65.57
N VAL A 176 -43.68 -26.48 65.26
CA VAL A 176 -43.37 -27.21 64.02
C VAL A 176 -42.17 -28.12 64.16
N GLY A 177 -42.31 -29.30 63.56
CA GLY A 177 -41.31 -30.37 63.58
C GLY A 177 -39.91 -29.98 63.25
N SER A 178 -39.02 -30.43 64.04
CA SER A 178 -37.53 -30.67 63.96
C SER A 178 -36.60 -29.68 63.32
N SER A 179 -36.99 -28.61 62.63
CA SER A 179 -36.09 -27.68 62.02
C SER A 179 -35.92 -26.34 62.72
N THR A 180 -36.70 -25.98 63.70
CA THR A 180 -36.72 -24.70 64.42
C THR A 180 -36.06 -24.73 65.83
N ALA A 181 -35.49 -25.85 66.19
CA ALA A 181 -34.74 -25.94 67.41
C ALA A 181 -33.35 -25.19 67.26
N GLY A 182 -33.38 -23.94 67.61
CA GLY A 182 -32.18 -23.09 67.52
C GLY A 182 -32.37 -21.57 67.33
N TYR A 183 -33.57 -21.12 67.06
CA TYR A 183 -33.88 -19.69 66.93
C TYR A 183 -34.07 -19.02 68.32
N ASP A 184 -33.64 -17.75 68.39
CA ASP A 184 -33.63 -16.97 69.61
C ASP A 184 -34.93 -16.17 69.85
N THR A 185 -35.51 -15.73 68.72
CA THR A 185 -36.74 -14.93 68.69
C THR A 185 -37.59 -15.36 67.50
N GLU A 186 -38.88 -15.41 67.66
CA GLU A 186 -39.90 -15.77 66.68
C GLU A 186 -41.04 -14.79 66.73
N VAL A 187 -41.40 -14.18 65.61
CA VAL A 187 -42.63 -13.34 65.47
C VAL A 187 -43.70 -14.16 64.80
N VAL A 188 -44.88 -14.28 65.42
CA VAL A 188 -46.00 -15.00 64.90
C VAL A 188 -47.11 -14.02 64.54
N LEU A 189 -47.62 -14.08 63.35
CA LEU A 189 -48.57 -13.15 62.77
C LEU A 189 -49.88 -13.94 62.43
N SER A 190 -50.95 -13.66 63.07
CA SER A 190 -52.27 -14.19 62.69
C SER A 190 -52.84 -13.39 61.51
N LEU A 191 -52.62 -13.97 60.25
CA LEU A 191 -52.86 -13.26 59.03
C LEU A 191 -54.35 -12.94 58.76
N ARG A 192 -54.67 -11.80 58.28
CA ARG A 192 -56.00 -11.37 57.83
C ARG A 192 -56.39 -11.95 56.46
N GLU A 193 -55.34 -12.21 55.61
CA GLU A 193 -55.51 -12.65 54.23
C GLU A 193 -54.69 -13.94 53.99
N PRO A 194 -54.93 -14.68 52.88
CA PRO A 194 -54.14 -15.86 52.56
C PRO A 194 -52.68 -15.54 52.38
N SER A 195 -51.79 -16.42 52.88
CA SER A 195 -50.32 -16.22 52.92
C SER A 195 -49.62 -16.34 51.57
N GLY A 196 -50.20 -16.96 50.53
CA GLY A 196 -49.53 -17.24 49.26
C GLY A 196 -48.89 -16.02 48.61
N PRO A 197 -49.64 -14.94 48.30
CA PRO A 197 -49.06 -13.74 47.68
C PRO A 197 -47.96 -13.08 48.54
N LEU A 198 -48.07 -13.18 49.89
CA LEU A 198 -47.05 -12.63 50.78
C LEU A 198 -45.76 -13.43 50.76
N ILE A 199 -45.83 -14.76 50.73
CA ILE A 199 -44.70 -15.65 50.62
C ILE A 199 -44.02 -15.47 49.26
N ASP A 200 -44.79 -15.36 48.16
CA ASP A 200 -44.23 -15.10 46.81
C ASP A 200 -43.45 -13.78 46.77
N ALA A 201 -43.99 -12.73 47.37
CA ALA A 201 -43.30 -11.44 47.48
C ALA A 201 -42.03 -11.53 48.35
N MET A 202 -42.06 -12.33 49.42
CA MET A 202 -40.88 -12.53 50.28
C MET A 202 -39.77 -13.31 49.56
N LEU A 203 -40.13 -14.32 48.76
CA LEU A 203 -39.17 -15.08 47.92
C LEU A 203 -38.44 -14.17 46.90
N VAL A 204 -39.11 -13.16 46.35
CA VAL A 204 -38.48 -12.18 45.44
C VAL A 204 -37.54 -11.26 46.18
N GLN A 205 -37.84 -10.85 47.42
CA GLN A 205 -37.05 -9.91 48.21
C GLN A 205 -35.83 -10.55 48.90
N ALA A 206 -35.95 -11.80 49.31
CA ALA A 206 -34.96 -12.46 50.16
C ALA A 206 -33.53 -12.52 49.61
N PRO A 207 -33.29 -12.79 48.27
CA PRO A 207 -31.96 -12.79 47.68
C PRO A 207 -31.26 -11.43 47.80
N ASP A 208 -31.98 -10.32 47.67
CA ASP A 208 -31.44 -8.98 47.81
C ASP A 208 -31.09 -8.65 49.27
N LEU A 209 -31.96 -9.06 50.18
CA LEU A 209 -31.81 -8.77 51.63
C LEU A 209 -30.58 -9.45 52.24
N VAL A 210 -30.17 -10.66 51.81
CA VAL A 210 -28.92 -11.30 52.29
C VAL A 210 -27.67 -10.57 51.77
N VAL A 211 -27.73 -9.88 50.63
CA VAL A 211 -26.66 -9.02 50.13
C VAL A 211 -26.60 -7.70 50.89
N GLU A 212 -27.77 -7.09 51.10
CA GLU A 212 -27.91 -5.78 51.75
C GLU A 212 -27.55 -5.82 53.23
N LEU A 213 -28.03 -6.83 53.97
CA LEU A 213 -27.88 -6.98 55.39
C LEU A 213 -26.68 -7.87 55.73
N ALA A 214 -25.53 -7.29 55.84
CA ALA A 214 -24.25 -7.99 55.99
C ALA A 214 -24.19 -8.97 57.19
N ALA A 215 -24.99 -8.74 58.25
CA ALA A 215 -25.04 -9.61 59.41
C ALA A 215 -25.87 -10.87 59.21
N LEU A 216 -26.72 -10.93 58.17
CA LEU A 216 -27.47 -12.14 57.78
C LEU A 216 -26.69 -13.01 56.84
N GLN A 217 -26.58 -14.28 57.16
CA GLN A 217 -25.95 -15.27 56.27
C GLN A 217 -26.98 -16.15 55.52
N ARG A 218 -28.20 -16.32 56.09
CA ARG A 218 -29.21 -17.18 55.57
C ARG A 218 -30.60 -16.63 55.78
N ILE A 219 -31.43 -16.73 54.75
CA ILE A 219 -32.88 -16.51 54.85
C ILE A 219 -33.56 -17.75 54.24
N THR A 220 -34.46 -18.40 55.02
CA THR A 220 -35.28 -19.49 54.52
C THR A 220 -36.73 -19.03 54.41
N VAL A 221 -37.39 -19.24 53.28
CA VAL A 221 -38.81 -18.89 53.08
C VAL A 221 -39.53 -20.15 52.56
N GLY A 222 -40.33 -20.73 53.41
CA GLY A 222 -40.93 -22.03 53.15
C GLY A 222 -39.88 -23.13 52.96
N ASP A 223 -39.85 -23.73 51.77
CA ASP A 223 -38.89 -24.77 51.39
C ASP A 223 -37.69 -24.23 50.57
N VAL A 224 -37.56 -22.90 50.42
CA VAL A 224 -36.46 -22.25 49.66
C VAL A 224 -35.43 -21.69 50.66
N GLU A 225 -34.18 -22.14 50.57
CA GLU A 225 -33.07 -21.61 51.32
C GLU A 225 -32.30 -20.61 50.45
N ILE A 226 -32.06 -19.42 50.97
CA ILE A 226 -31.26 -18.38 50.39
C ILE A 226 -30.05 -18.12 51.33
N SER A 227 -28.85 -18.41 50.85
CA SER A 227 -27.61 -18.21 51.65
C SER A 227 -26.61 -17.36 50.93
N VAL A 228 -25.75 -16.71 51.68
CA VAL A 228 -24.71 -15.86 51.14
C VAL A 228 -23.32 -16.28 51.65
N ASP A 229 -22.35 -16.39 50.74
CA ASP A 229 -20.98 -16.52 51.09
C ASP A 229 -20.19 -15.25 50.68
N ARG A 230 -19.36 -14.75 51.55
CA ARG A 230 -18.50 -13.58 51.33
C ARG A 230 -17.05 -14.00 51.43
N SER A 231 -16.37 -14.04 50.28
CA SER A 231 -14.93 -14.32 50.20
C SER A 231 -14.15 -13.03 49.91
N ALA A 232 -12.85 -13.00 50.18
CA ALA A 232 -12.02 -11.90 49.78
C ALA A 232 -12.04 -11.70 48.28
N GLY A 233 -12.24 -10.47 47.84
CA GLY A 233 -12.20 -10.09 46.42
C GLY A 233 -10.75 -9.84 45.92
N PRO A 234 -10.61 -9.38 44.69
CA PRO A 234 -9.34 -8.90 44.15
C PRO A 234 -8.78 -7.78 45.00
N GLU A 235 -7.45 -7.66 45.04
CA GLU A 235 -6.77 -6.60 45.76
C GLU A 235 -7.14 -5.19 45.23
N VAL A 236 -7.37 -4.26 46.13
CA VAL A 236 -7.62 -2.84 45.82
C VAL A 236 -6.39 -2.08 46.29
N ASP A 237 -5.85 -1.23 45.42
CA ASP A 237 -4.60 -0.49 45.69
C ASP A 237 -4.74 0.55 46.81
N ASP A 238 -5.97 0.96 47.15
CA ASP A 238 -6.23 1.95 48.19
C ASP A 238 -6.56 1.28 49.52
N ALA A 239 -5.81 1.59 50.55
CA ALA A 239 -5.97 1.04 51.89
C ALA A 239 -7.30 1.44 52.58
N GLU A 240 -8.01 2.46 52.07
CA GLU A 240 -9.32 2.90 52.56
C GLU A 240 -10.50 2.14 51.94
N ALA A 241 -10.21 1.36 50.88
CA ALA A 241 -11.20 0.54 50.21
C ALA A 241 -10.94 -0.96 50.44
N SER A 242 -12.00 -1.75 50.44
CA SER A 242 -11.91 -3.20 50.50
C SER A 242 -12.82 -3.84 49.44
N SER A 243 -12.42 -5.01 48.96
CA SER A 243 -13.25 -5.75 48.00
C SER A 243 -13.65 -7.11 48.50
N ALA A 244 -14.77 -7.60 48.01
CA ALA A 244 -15.29 -8.94 48.32
C ALA A 244 -15.98 -9.54 47.09
N VAL A 245 -15.99 -10.87 47.01
CA VAL A 245 -16.91 -11.60 46.13
C VAL A 245 -18.06 -12.13 46.98
N VAL A 246 -19.25 -11.66 46.67
CA VAL A 246 -20.48 -12.04 47.37
C VAL A 246 -21.25 -13.04 46.48
N THR A 247 -21.38 -14.28 46.96
CA THR A 247 -22.08 -15.34 46.23
C THR A 247 -23.37 -15.66 46.95
N VAL A 248 -24.49 -15.49 46.25
CA VAL A 248 -25.83 -15.80 46.74
C VAL A 248 -26.26 -17.13 46.13
N TYR A 249 -26.64 -18.09 46.99
CA TYR A 249 -27.22 -19.37 46.60
C TYR A 249 -28.73 -19.34 46.91
N VAL A 250 -29.51 -19.78 45.97
CA VAL A 250 -30.97 -19.95 46.13
C VAL A 250 -31.29 -21.40 45.81
N ASP A 251 -31.62 -22.17 46.87
CA ASP A 251 -31.90 -23.60 46.76
C ASP A 251 -33.37 -23.86 47.13
N GLY A 252 -34.14 -24.35 46.17
CA GLY A 252 -35.55 -24.64 46.30
C GLY A 252 -35.92 -25.99 45.73
N PRO A 253 -37.19 -26.49 45.96
CA PRO A 253 -37.64 -27.75 45.45
C PRO A 253 -37.60 -27.85 43.92
N GLY A 254 -36.51 -28.49 43.39
CA GLY A 254 -36.36 -28.74 41.95
C GLY A 254 -35.65 -27.63 41.19
N SER A 255 -35.11 -26.58 41.82
CA SER A 255 -34.32 -25.53 41.22
C SER A 255 -33.24 -25.01 42.19
N SER A 256 -32.05 -24.82 41.67
CA SER A 256 -30.95 -24.14 42.36
C SER A 256 -30.36 -23.05 41.44
N SER A 257 -30.10 -21.90 41.96
CA SER A 257 -29.44 -20.81 41.22
C SER A 257 -28.36 -20.15 42.06
N THR A 258 -27.36 -19.59 41.38
CA THR A 258 -26.27 -18.90 42.04
C THR A 258 -26.08 -17.56 41.34
N GLN A 259 -25.92 -16.52 42.14
CA GLN A 259 -25.58 -15.17 41.66
C GLN A 259 -24.34 -14.68 42.37
N ARG A 260 -23.39 -14.15 41.61
CA ARG A 260 -22.11 -13.64 42.11
C ARG A 260 -22.03 -12.13 41.91
N TRP A 261 -21.64 -11.43 42.95
CA TRP A 261 -21.39 -10.00 42.92
C TRP A 261 -19.93 -9.70 43.25
N LEU A 262 -19.33 -8.78 42.53
CA LEU A 262 -18.12 -8.12 42.92
C LEU A 262 -18.52 -6.88 43.70
N GLU A 263 -18.04 -6.77 44.96
CA GLU A 263 -18.38 -5.71 45.90
C GLU A 263 -17.10 -4.90 46.20
N VAL A 264 -17.23 -3.58 46.22
CA VAL A 264 -16.23 -2.67 46.76
C VAL A 264 -16.86 -1.85 47.84
N THR A 265 -16.21 -1.74 49.01
CA THR A 265 -16.63 -0.96 50.17
C THR A 265 -15.64 0.19 50.43
N ARG A 266 -16.16 1.42 50.50
CA ARG A 266 -15.38 2.60 50.85
C ARG A 266 -16.25 3.59 51.57
N GLY A 267 -15.80 4.08 52.74
CA GLY A 267 -16.45 5.18 53.47
C GLY A 267 -17.92 4.92 53.84
N GLY A 268 -18.29 3.65 54.14
CA GLY A 268 -19.68 3.31 54.47
C GLY A 268 -20.58 3.05 53.23
N THR A 269 -20.07 3.20 52.02
CA THR A 269 -20.78 2.83 50.78
C THR A 269 -20.21 1.55 50.22
N ARG A 270 -21.11 0.67 49.74
CA ARG A 270 -20.81 -0.59 49.06
C ARG A 270 -21.38 -0.49 47.66
N TRP A 271 -20.49 -0.64 46.65
CA TRP A 271 -20.85 -0.72 45.25
C TRP A 271 -20.75 -2.17 44.79
N LEU A 272 -21.79 -2.65 44.13
CA LEU A 272 -21.82 -4.04 43.62
C LEU A 272 -22.16 -4.10 42.14
N VAL A 273 -21.45 -4.99 41.45
CA VAL A 273 -21.70 -5.32 40.07
C VAL A 273 -21.74 -6.85 39.90
N ASP A 274 -22.55 -7.35 39.00
CA ASP A 274 -22.58 -8.77 38.71
C ASP A 274 -21.20 -9.27 38.29
N ALA A 275 -20.65 -10.25 39.01
CA ALA A 275 -19.29 -10.75 38.75
C ALA A 275 -19.19 -11.53 37.44
N ASP A 276 -20.24 -12.13 36.95
CA ASP A 276 -20.30 -12.99 35.77
C ASP A 276 -20.70 -12.24 34.50
N GLY A 277 -20.78 -10.91 34.54
CA GLY A 277 -20.99 -10.06 33.36
C GLY A 277 -22.47 -9.82 33.01
N GLY A 278 -23.39 -10.21 33.92
CA GLY A 278 -24.80 -9.90 33.80
C GLY A 278 -25.08 -8.39 33.73
N ARG A 279 -26.11 -8.03 33.00
CA ARG A 279 -26.59 -6.66 32.94
C ARG A 279 -27.18 -6.24 34.28
N ALA A 280 -26.85 -5.03 34.76
CA ALA A 280 -27.48 -4.45 35.91
C ALA A 280 -29.01 -4.40 35.72
N PRO A 281 -29.80 -4.53 36.77
CA PRO A 281 -31.26 -4.39 36.69
C PRO A 281 -31.62 -3.02 36.06
N GLU A 282 -32.57 -3.00 35.16
CA GLU A 282 -33.00 -1.76 34.49
C GLU A 282 -33.56 -0.73 35.49
N HIS A 283 -34.01 -1.23 36.67
CA HIS A 283 -34.55 -0.43 37.76
C HIS A 283 -33.95 -0.92 39.08
N ASP A 284 -33.08 -0.17 39.62
CA ASP A 284 -32.56 -0.36 40.95
C ASP A 284 -32.83 0.88 41.83
N VAL A 285 -32.75 0.73 43.11
CA VAL A 285 -32.96 1.82 44.07
C VAL A 285 -31.77 1.98 45.00
N LEU A 286 -31.62 3.18 45.55
CA LEU A 286 -30.65 3.40 46.61
C LEU A 286 -31.01 2.53 47.80
N ARG A 287 -30.03 1.89 48.42
CA ARG A 287 -30.18 1.07 49.63
C ARG A 287 -29.40 1.74 50.77
N ALA A 288 -30.05 1.83 51.96
CA ALA A 288 -29.41 2.41 53.15
C ALA A 288 -29.84 1.64 54.47
N PRO A 289 -29.29 0.49 54.77
CA PRO A 289 -28.89 -0.55 53.81
C PRO A 289 -30.08 -1.23 53.12
N THR A 290 -31.29 -1.07 53.61
CA THR A 290 -32.53 -1.58 53.01
C THR A 290 -33.02 -0.70 51.86
N PRO A 291 -33.83 -1.24 50.92
CA PRO A 291 -34.27 -0.48 49.75
C PRO A 291 -35.04 0.79 50.14
N THR A 292 -34.75 1.89 49.44
CA THR A 292 -35.48 3.16 49.50
C THR A 292 -36.42 3.33 48.32
N ASP A 293 -37.17 4.42 48.24
CA ASP A 293 -37.98 4.78 47.04
C ASP A 293 -37.21 5.63 46.05
N ILE A 294 -35.90 5.83 46.28
CA ILE A 294 -35.03 6.61 45.39
C ILE A 294 -34.53 5.71 44.27
N GLU A 295 -35.19 5.78 43.12
CA GLU A 295 -34.76 5.07 41.92
C GLU A 295 -33.40 5.62 41.44
N LEU A 296 -32.50 4.73 41.09
CA LEU A 296 -31.17 5.01 40.48
C LEU A 296 -31.10 4.54 39.04
N SER A 297 -30.36 5.28 38.23
CA SER A 297 -30.10 4.93 36.85
C SER A 297 -28.65 4.44 36.64
N LEU A 298 -27.88 4.32 37.70
CA LEU A 298 -26.52 3.81 37.68
C LEU A 298 -26.51 2.31 37.38
N PRO A 299 -25.52 1.83 36.59
CA PRO A 299 -25.43 0.42 36.20
C PRO A 299 -24.86 -0.50 37.30
N CYS A 300 -24.75 0.02 38.52
CA CYS A 300 -24.27 -0.71 39.69
C CYS A 300 -25.24 -0.56 40.85
N ARG A 301 -25.30 -1.55 41.72
CA ARG A 301 -26.07 -1.47 42.96
C ARG A 301 -25.33 -0.64 43.99
N CYS A 302 -26.02 0.31 44.59
CA CYS A 302 -25.48 1.18 45.65
C CYS A 302 -26.11 0.88 46.99
N ILE A 303 -25.32 0.52 47.99
CA ILE A 303 -25.71 0.31 49.36
C ILE A 303 -24.89 1.28 50.25
N THR A 304 -25.56 2.15 50.98
CA THR A 304 -24.90 3.21 51.76
C THR A 304 -25.40 3.20 53.21
N ASP A 305 -24.68 3.89 54.04
CA ASP A 305 -25.08 4.15 55.44
C ASP A 305 -25.70 5.55 55.67
N LEU A 306 -26.05 6.23 54.56
CA LEU A 306 -26.63 7.58 54.62
C LEU A 306 -27.94 7.61 55.46
N ALA A 307 -28.10 8.69 56.23
CA ALA A 307 -29.24 8.88 57.07
C ALA A 307 -30.55 9.02 56.28
N LEU A 308 -31.56 8.24 56.67
CA LEU A 308 -32.91 8.24 56.05
C LEU A 308 -33.91 9.02 56.89
N THR A 309 -35.06 9.35 56.29
CA THR A 309 -36.30 9.76 56.99
C THR A 309 -36.88 8.59 57.81
N PRO A 310 -37.77 8.86 58.81
CA PRO A 310 -38.29 7.78 59.69
C PRO A 310 -39.03 6.65 58.93
N ASP A 311 -39.59 6.92 57.74
CA ASP A 311 -40.26 5.92 56.92
C ASP A 311 -39.28 5.06 56.08
N ARG A 312 -37.99 5.37 56.17
CA ARG A 312 -36.86 4.75 55.42
C ARG A 312 -37.02 4.77 53.91
N ARG A 313 -37.85 5.67 53.36
CA ARG A 313 -38.13 5.78 51.94
C ARG A 313 -37.26 6.85 51.26
N HIS A 314 -36.85 7.87 52.00
CA HIS A 314 -36.13 9.03 51.44
C HIS A 314 -34.93 9.38 52.34
N LEU A 315 -33.98 10.09 51.75
CA LEU A 315 -32.83 10.62 52.48
C LEU A 315 -33.25 11.71 53.50
N HIS A 316 -32.60 11.73 54.65
CA HIS A 316 -32.74 12.80 55.59
C HIS A 316 -32.33 14.15 54.94
N PRO A 317 -33.01 15.24 55.16
CA PRO A 317 -32.72 16.57 54.55
C PRO A 317 -31.29 17.05 54.67
N GLY A 318 -30.52 16.54 55.62
CA GLY A 318 -29.11 16.86 55.81
C GLY A 318 -28.14 15.85 55.26
N ALA A 319 -28.58 14.80 54.57
CA ALA A 319 -27.72 13.80 53.97
C ALA A 319 -27.32 14.24 52.55
N GLU A 320 -26.03 14.14 52.22
CA GLU A 320 -25.52 14.47 50.90
C GLU A 320 -25.31 13.19 50.09
N ILE A 321 -26.21 12.92 49.13
CA ILE A 321 -26.14 11.68 48.31
C ILE A 321 -24.87 11.59 47.50
N GLY A 322 -24.20 12.70 47.26
CA GLY A 322 -22.90 12.74 46.54
C GLY A 322 -21.81 11.93 47.27
N ASP A 323 -21.92 11.82 48.61
CA ASP A 323 -20.95 11.05 49.40
C ASP A 323 -20.96 9.57 49.08
N ALA A 324 -22.13 9.07 48.63
CA ALA A 324 -22.27 7.69 48.19
C ALA A 324 -21.49 7.35 46.90
N ALA A 325 -20.92 8.35 46.19
CA ALA A 325 -20.07 8.09 45.01
C ALA A 325 -18.73 7.44 45.37
N ALA A 326 -18.33 7.50 46.67
CA ALA A 326 -17.07 6.91 47.13
C ALA A 326 -16.99 5.42 46.80
N GLY A 327 -15.86 4.96 46.27
CA GLY A 327 -15.61 3.58 45.91
C GLY A 327 -16.08 3.18 44.51
N TYR A 328 -16.76 4.06 43.76
CA TYR A 328 -17.22 3.73 42.40
C TYR A 328 -16.06 3.47 41.44
N VAL A 329 -15.03 4.32 41.48
CA VAL A 329 -13.83 4.15 40.64
C VAL A 329 -13.05 2.89 41.04
N ASP A 330 -12.97 2.61 42.35
CA ASP A 330 -12.31 1.42 42.87
C ASP A 330 -12.99 0.13 42.31
N LEU A 331 -14.33 0.15 42.24
CA LEU A 331 -15.06 -0.95 41.56
C LEU A 331 -14.72 -1.08 40.08
N LEU A 332 -14.59 0.02 39.32
CA LEU A 332 -14.24 -0.01 37.91
C LEU A 332 -12.86 -0.62 37.68
N LEU A 333 -11.91 -0.31 38.54
CA LEU A 333 -10.55 -0.85 38.44
C LEU A 333 -10.49 -2.39 38.55
N LEU A 334 -11.46 -2.99 39.20
CA LEU A 334 -11.56 -4.45 39.41
C LEU A 334 -12.23 -5.21 38.26
N VAL A 335 -12.83 -4.52 37.30
CA VAL A 335 -13.48 -5.16 36.14
C VAL A 335 -12.63 -5.00 34.87
N ASP A 336 -12.89 -5.86 33.87
CA ASP A 336 -12.16 -5.81 32.60
C ASP A 336 -12.38 -4.49 31.83
N PRO A 337 -11.48 -4.09 30.92
CA PRO A 337 -11.50 -2.81 30.25
C PRO A 337 -12.80 -2.45 29.53
N VAL A 338 -13.37 -3.39 28.79
CA VAL A 338 -14.59 -3.18 28.00
C VAL A 338 -15.78 -2.96 28.95
N ARG A 339 -15.83 -3.72 30.01
CA ARG A 339 -16.89 -3.66 31.02
C ARG A 339 -16.85 -2.36 31.82
N ARG A 340 -15.67 -1.78 32.10
CA ARG A 340 -15.57 -0.45 32.75
C ARG A 340 -16.40 0.60 32.00
N LEU A 341 -16.35 0.59 30.65
CA LEU A 341 -17.13 1.56 29.86
C LEU A 341 -18.64 1.35 29.98
N GLN A 342 -19.10 0.10 30.15
CA GLN A 342 -20.52 -0.20 30.38
C GLN A 342 -21.01 0.33 31.74
N LEU A 343 -20.09 0.55 32.68
CA LEU A 343 -20.38 1.11 34.01
C LEU A 343 -20.29 2.64 34.05
N VAL A 344 -19.93 3.29 32.95
CA VAL A 344 -19.99 4.75 32.83
C VAL A 344 -21.45 5.19 32.69
N PRO A 345 -21.97 6.08 33.54
CA PRO A 345 -23.37 6.50 33.49
C PRO A 345 -23.75 7.11 32.14
N GLU A 346 -24.84 6.63 31.54
CA GLU A 346 -25.32 7.13 30.26
C GLU A 346 -25.96 8.52 30.36
N LEU A 347 -25.96 9.27 29.25
CA LEU A 347 -26.63 10.57 29.14
C LEU A 347 -28.13 10.40 28.89
N HIS A 348 -28.85 9.85 29.84
CA HIS A 348 -30.31 9.87 29.84
C HIS A 348 -30.86 10.73 30.99
N LEU A 349 -32.13 11.04 30.97
CA LEU A 349 -32.73 11.79 32.03
C LEU A 349 -32.65 11.00 33.34
N ALA A 350 -32.03 11.61 34.34
CA ALA A 350 -32.00 11.06 35.70
C ALA A 350 -33.43 10.76 36.19
N ARG A 351 -33.62 9.70 36.97
CA ARG A 351 -34.91 9.25 37.49
C ARG A 351 -35.56 10.27 38.45
N ASN A 352 -34.72 10.91 39.24
CA ASN A 352 -35.12 11.91 40.21
C ASN A 352 -33.93 12.87 40.51
N ARG A 353 -34.12 13.81 41.46
CA ARG A 353 -33.11 14.80 41.80
C ARG A 353 -31.87 14.18 42.49
N ASP A 354 -32.07 13.18 43.31
CA ASP A 354 -31.02 12.54 44.06
C ASP A 354 -30.18 11.63 43.14
N ASP A 355 -30.81 10.92 42.24
CA ASP A 355 -30.09 10.19 41.18
C ASP A 355 -29.22 11.13 40.30
N ALA A 356 -29.74 12.30 39.92
CA ALA A 356 -28.99 13.29 39.16
C ALA A 356 -27.76 13.76 39.94
N ARG A 357 -27.87 13.99 41.25
CA ARG A 357 -26.74 14.42 42.08
C ARG A 357 -25.69 13.32 42.27
N LEU A 358 -26.13 12.08 42.44
CA LEU A 358 -25.22 10.93 42.55
C LEU A 358 -24.49 10.68 41.25
N ILE A 359 -25.17 10.69 40.09
CA ILE A 359 -24.54 10.60 38.78
C ILE A 359 -23.48 11.66 38.59
N GLU A 360 -23.79 12.92 38.93
CA GLU A 360 -22.80 14.00 38.76
C GLU A 360 -21.60 13.82 39.70
N ALA A 361 -21.79 13.38 40.95
CA ALA A 361 -20.69 13.07 41.86
C ALA A 361 -19.80 11.91 41.32
N VAL A 362 -20.42 10.85 40.77
CA VAL A 362 -19.71 9.74 40.14
C VAL A 362 -18.94 10.24 38.89
N ARG A 363 -19.54 11.08 38.05
CA ARG A 363 -18.90 11.61 36.83
C ARG A 363 -17.69 12.50 37.15
N VAL A 364 -17.78 13.29 38.22
CA VAL A 364 -16.62 14.07 38.68
C VAL A 364 -15.47 13.14 39.05
N GLN A 365 -15.73 12.10 39.82
CA GLN A 365 -14.68 11.11 40.19
C GLN A 365 -14.10 10.41 38.95
N LEU A 366 -14.97 10.01 38.02
CA LEU A 366 -14.53 9.36 36.77
C LEU A 366 -13.65 10.25 35.88
N ARG A 367 -13.83 11.57 35.92
CA ARG A 367 -12.96 12.49 35.18
C ARG A 367 -11.62 12.76 35.86
N ASP A 368 -11.65 12.79 37.21
CA ASP A 368 -10.54 13.30 38.01
C ASP A 368 -9.65 12.17 38.57
N THR A 369 -9.99 10.91 38.30
CA THR A 369 -9.25 9.74 38.75
C THR A 369 -8.73 8.94 37.57
N ALA A 370 -7.53 8.38 37.67
CA ALA A 370 -6.96 7.48 36.67
C ALA A 370 -7.56 6.09 36.81
N TRP A 371 -8.36 5.68 35.83
CA TRP A 371 -9.02 4.37 35.83
C TRP A 371 -9.17 3.82 34.41
N LEU A 372 -9.10 4.69 33.40
CA LEU A 372 -9.26 4.31 32.00
C LEU A 372 -8.04 3.45 31.58
N PRO A 373 -8.26 2.25 31.00
CA PRO A 373 -7.13 1.41 30.63
C PRO A 373 -6.28 2.04 29.56
N GLY A 374 -4.99 2.15 29.79
CA GLY A 374 -3.98 2.59 28.82
C GLY A 374 -3.48 1.44 27.95
N ALA A 375 -2.91 1.77 26.81
CA ALA A 375 -2.30 0.83 25.88
C ALA A 375 -1.07 0.12 26.46
N ASP A 376 -0.41 0.76 27.43
CA ASP A 376 0.73 0.22 28.19
C ASP A 376 0.31 -0.63 29.43
N GLY A 377 -1.00 -0.74 29.66
CA GLY A 377 -1.59 -1.44 30.82
C GLY A 377 -1.79 -0.57 32.05
N GLU A 378 -1.24 0.64 32.08
CA GLU A 378 -1.38 1.57 33.20
C GLU A 378 -2.71 2.34 33.11
N PRO A 379 -3.33 2.71 34.27
CA PRO A 379 -4.57 3.46 34.26
C PRO A 379 -4.35 4.92 33.88
N LEU A 380 -5.14 5.41 32.91
CA LEU A 380 -5.10 6.79 32.41
C LEU A 380 -6.15 7.68 33.05
N LEU A 381 -5.78 8.94 33.24
CA LEU A 381 -6.72 10.01 33.58
C LEU A 381 -7.51 10.38 32.30
N PRO A 382 -8.85 10.24 32.28
CA PRO A 382 -9.63 10.44 31.04
C PRO A 382 -9.40 11.80 30.36
N SER A 383 -9.23 12.87 31.13
CA SER A 383 -8.99 14.23 30.60
C SER A 383 -7.62 14.43 29.92
N ARG A 384 -6.74 13.45 29.99
CA ARG A 384 -5.43 13.44 29.32
C ARG A 384 -5.27 12.32 28.34
N ALA A 385 -6.25 11.42 28.26
CA ALA A 385 -6.20 10.27 27.39
C ALA A 385 -6.63 10.62 25.96
N VAL A 386 -6.05 9.95 25.00
CA VAL A 386 -6.44 10.02 23.59
C VAL A 386 -6.84 8.64 23.09
N VAL A 387 -7.85 8.58 22.25
CA VAL A 387 -8.32 7.34 21.62
C VAL A 387 -8.05 7.36 20.13
N LEU A 388 -7.30 6.36 19.65
CA LEU A 388 -7.10 6.09 18.22
C LEU A 388 -8.07 4.99 17.80
N ILE A 389 -9.07 5.33 17.01
CA ILE A 389 -10.07 4.35 16.55
C ILE A 389 -9.43 3.29 15.67
N GLY A 390 -9.70 2.02 16.01
CA GLY A 390 -9.15 0.88 15.32
C GLY A 390 -7.72 0.52 15.76
N LEU A 391 -7.24 1.08 16.87
CA LEU A 391 -5.96 0.71 17.46
C LEU A 391 -5.91 -0.80 17.67
N THR A 392 -4.94 -1.47 17.04
CA THR A 392 -4.70 -2.91 17.20
C THR A 392 -3.67 -3.15 18.31
N ASP A 393 -3.64 -4.38 18.86
CA ASP A 393 -2.65 -4.74 19.90
C ASP A 393 -1.21 -4.52 19.40
N ARG A 394 -0.92 -4.85 18.14
CA ARG A 394 0.39 -4.65 17.54
C ARG A 394 0.77 -3.17 17.47
N LEU A 395 -0.16 -2.34 17.00
CA LEU A 395 0.07 -0.90 16.91
C LEU A 395 0.19 -0.28 18.32
N ALA A 396 -0.62 -0.75 19.29
CA ALA A 396 -0.54 -0.32 20.67
C ALA A 396 0.81 -0.64 21.31
N GLU A 397 1.32 -1.86 21.11
CA GLU A 397 2.64 -2.28 21.56
C GLU A 397 3.74 -1.34 21.06
N MET A 398 3.72 -0.98 19.78
CA MET A 398 4.71 -0.10 19.17
C MET A 398 4.61 1.35 19.65
N LEU A 399 3.37 1.85 19.82
CA LEU A 399 3.13 3.26 20.15
C LEU A 399 3.21 3.55 21.65
N SER A 400 2.89 2.58 22.52
CA SER A 400 2.88 2.76 23.97
C SER A 400 4.26 3.10 24.55
N GLU A 401 5.33 2.67 23.90
CA GLU A 401 6.70 3.07 24.30
C GLU A 401 6.94 4.59 24.18
N HIS A 402 6.14 5.28 23.34
CA HIS A 402 6.30 6.70 22.99
C HIS A 402 5.13 7.57 23.44
N PHE A 403 3.95 7.00 23.55
CA PHE A 403 2.69 7.70 23.81
C PHE A 403 1.96 7.06 25.00
N ALA A 404 2.29 7.49 26.22
CA ALA A 404 1.68 6.98 27.45
C ALA A 404 0.23 7.42 27.66
N ASP A 405 -0.37 8.19 26.73
CA ASP A 405 -1.73 8.72 26.82
C ASP A 405 -2.74 7.95 25.94
N LEU A 406 -2.32 6.89 25.25
CA LEU A 406 -3.17 6.09 24.39
C LEU A 406 -4.08 5.15 25.19
N VAL A 407 -5.35 5.15 24.82
CA VAL A 407 -6.37 4.24 25.37
C VAL A 407 -6.17 2.82 24.83
N HIS A 408 -6.48 1.82 25.67
CA HIS A 408 -6.34 0.39 25.37
C HIS A 408 -7.10 -0.01 24.06
N PRO A 409 -6.54 -0.93 23.23
CA PRO A 409 -7.16 -1.38 21.99
C PRO A 409 -8.60 -1.87 22.13
N ASP A 410 -8.92 -2.66 23.17
CA ASP A 410 -10.25 -3.24 23.39
C ASP A 410 -11.38 -2.21 23.49
N ILE A 411 -11.02 -0.98 23.90
CA ILE A 411 -11.99 0.11 24.03
C ILE A 411 -11.81 1.22 22.99
N SER A 412 -10.80 1.10 22.13
CA SER A 412 -10.52 2.02 21.02
C SER A 412 -11.40 1.75 19.78
N LEU A 413 -12.69 1.54 20.01
CA LEU A 413 -13.68 1.24 18.98
C LEU A 413 -14.64 2.41 18.77
N ALA A 414 -15.10 2.61 17.54
CA ALA A 414 -16.01 3.69 17.19
C ALA A 414 -17.29 3.75 18.06
N GLN A 415 -17.81 2.60 18.48
CA GLN A 415 -18.98 2.52 19.35
C GLN A 415 -18.75 3.13 20.74
N HIS A 416 -17.52 3.22 21.22
CA HIS A 416 -17.16 3.76 22.54
C HIS A 416 -16.87 5.27 22.53
N LEU A 417 -16.67 5.87 21.35
CA LEU A 417 -16.40 7.31 21.22
C LEU A 417 -17.38 8.21 21.98
N PRO A 418 -18.71 8.01 21.89
CA PRO A 418 -19.64 8.88 22.62
C PRO A 418 -19.44 8.81 24.13
N THR A 419 -19.06 7.67 24.68
CA THR A 419 -18.81 7.49 26.12
C THR A 419 -17.46 8.10 26.50
N LEU A 420 -16.40 7.82 25.75
CA LEU A 420 -15.06 8.36 25.97
C LEU A 420 -15.05 9.90 25.87
N GLY A 421 -15.71 10.47 24.86
CA GLY A 421 -15.80 11.92 24.69
C GLY A 421 -16.52 12.63 25.85
N ARG A 422 -17.52 12.00 26.49
CA ARG A 422 -18.18 12.53 27.68
C ARG A 422 -17.24 12.58 28.88
N LEU A 423 -16.26 11.71 28.95
CA LEU A 423 -15.23 11.67 29.97
C LEU A 423 -14.09 12.67 29.70
N GLY A 424 -14.06 13.29 28.53
CA GLY A 424 -13.02 14.23 28.14
C GLY A 424 -11.85 13.61 27.39
N VAL A 425 -11.99 12.34 26.96
CA VAL A 425 -11.00 11.69 26.08
C VAL A 425 -11.08 12.31 24.70
N GLU A 426 -9.95 12.71 24.15
CA GLU A 426 -9.84 13.29 22.80
C GLU A 426 -9.65 12.20 21.75
N GLU A 427 -10.26 12.38 20.59
CA GLU A 427 -10.02 11.50 19.45
C GLU A 427 -8.72 11.89 18.77
N LEU A 428 -7.80 10.93 18.62
CA LEU A 428 -6.57 11.06 17.86
C LEU A 428 -6.84 10.57 16.44
N GLY A 429 -6.94 11.48 15.46
CA GLY A 429 -6.96 11.12 14.05
C GLY A 429 -5.58 10.70 13.54
N LEU A 430 -5.54 10.06 12.37
CA LEU A 430 -4.28 9.63 11.74
C LEU A 430 -3.33 10.80 11.48
N ALA A 431 -3.83 11.97 11.10
CA ALA A 431 -3.02 13.17 10.95
C ALA A 431 -2.32 13.59 12.26
N GLY A 432 -3.05 13.55 13.38
CA GLY A 432 -2.48 13.83 14.70
C GLY A 432 -1.45 12.77 15.14
N LEU A 433 -1.68 11.51 14.77
CA LEU A 433 -0.69 10.44 15.00
C LEU A 433 0.60 10.72 14.20
N VAL A 434 0.47 11.05 12.92
CA VAL A 434 1.62 11.37 12.06
C VAL A 434 2.43 12.55 12.60
N GLU A 435 1.76 13.58 13.12
CA GLU A 435 2.44 14.72 13.75
C GLU A 435 3.28 14.28 14.96
N ARG A 436 2.75 13.39 15.80
CA ARG A 436 3.45 12.83 16.95
C ARG A 436 4.63 11.93 16.55
N LEU A 437 4.49 11.19 15.43
CA LEU A 437 5.56 10.34 14.88
C LEU A 437 6.73 11.14 14.31
N GLY A 438 6.54 12.40 13.92
CA GLY A 438 7.51 13.24 13.23
C GLY A 438 8.82 13.51 13.99
N GLY A 439 8.90 13.20 15.28
CA GLY A 439 10.10 13.36 16.09
C GLY A 439 10.83 12.06 16.44
N LEU A 440 10.32 10.91 16.00
CA LEU A 440 10.87 9.61 16.36
C LEU A 440 12.02 9.23 15.43
N HIS A 441 13.04 8.58 16.02
CA HIS A 441 14.21 8.09 15.30
C HIS A 441 14.38 6.61 15.66
N HIS A 442 14.10 5.76 14.68
CA HIS A 442 14.22 4.32 14.79
C HIS A 442 14.93 3.74 13.57
N GLU A 443 15.36 2.50 13.69
CA GLU A 443 15.88 1.72 12.57
C GLU A 443 14.83 1.58 11.46
N PRO A 444 15.21 1.52 10.20
CA PRO A 444 14.28 1.43 9.08
C PRO A 444 13.28 0.28 9.17
N SER A 445 13.66 -0.87 9.72
CA SER A 445 12.79 -2.03 9.95
C SER A 445 11.65 -1.75 10.93
N TRP A 446 11.88 -0.90 11.94
CA TRP A 446 10.82 -0.48 12.86
C TRP A 446 9.72 0.30 12.12
N TRP A 447 10.11 1.14 11.15
CA TRP A 447 9.15 1.86 10.33
C TRP A 447 8.36 0.94 9.41
N HIS A 448 9.00 -0.12 8.87
CA HIS A 448 8.29 -1.16 8.13
C HIS A 448 7.19 -1.80 8.99
N ASP A 449 7.52 -2.22 10.21
CA ASP A 449 6.58 -2.82 11.15
C ASP A 449 5.45 -1.85 11.51
N LEU A 450 5.78 -0.56 11.67
CA LEU A 450 4.76 0.48 11.89
C LEU A 450 3.81 0.61 10.71
N TYR A 451 4.31 0.61 9.47
CA TYR A 451 3.47 0.67 8.27
C TYR A 451 2.57 -0.56 8.15
N GLU A 452 3.08 -1.75 8.45
CA GLU A 452 2.28 -2.97 8.53
C GLU A 452 1.16 -2.82 9.56
N ALA A 453 1.46 -2.30 10.75
CA ALA A 453 0.48 -2.09 11.81
C ALA A 453 -0.55 -0.98 11.48
N LEU A 454 -0.18 0.03 10.69
CA LEU A 454 -1.06 1.10 10.23
C LEU A 454 -1.92 0.72 9.02
N ALA A 455 -1.48 -0.22 8.19
CA ALA A 455 -2.14 -0.59 6.94
C ALA A 455 -3.63 -0.95 7.08
N PRO A 456 -4.08 -1.64 8.14
CA PRO A 456 -5.50 -1.94 8.37
C PRO A 456 -6.37 -0.71 8.62
N LEU A 457 -5.79 0.39 9.10
CA LEU A 457 -6.51 1.64 9.40
C LEU A 457 -6.77 2.48 8.13
N VAL A 458 -6.13 2.14 7.02
CA VAL A 458 -6.21 2.89 5.76
C VAL A 458 -7.18 2.19 4.82
N SER A 459 -8.43 2.62 4.78
CA SER A 459 -9.48 2.04 3.96
C SER A 459 -10.06 3.00 2.92
N THR A 460 -9.93 4.29 3.14
CA THR A 460 -10.50 5.36 2.30
C THR A 460 -9.44 6.37 1.83
N GLY A 461 -9.79 7.19 0.83
CA GLY A 461 -8.92 8.27 0.36
C GLY A 461 -8.63 9.34 1.41
N ARG A 462 -9.52 9.54 2.37
CA ARG A 462 -9.31 10.48 3.47
C ARG A 462 -8.16 10.03 4.38
N GLU A 463 -8.12 8.76 4.75
CA GLU A 463 -7.06 8.21 5.61
C GLU A 463 -5.69 8.25 4.91
N VAL A 464 -5.69 8.06 3.57
CA VAL A 464 -4.48 8.26 2.74
C VAL A 464 -3.99 9.70 2.83
N GLU A 465 -4.89 10.70 2.74
CA GLU A 465 -4.53 12.11 2.88
C GLU A 465 -4.03 12.46 4.28
N GLU A 466 -4.64 11.90 5.32
CA GLU A 466 -4.23 12.11 6.72
C GLU A 466 -2.82 11.53 7.00
N LEU A 467 -2.42 10.45 6.32
CA LEU A 467 -1.07 9.90 6.39
C LEU A 467 -0.06 10.57 5.44
N GLY A 468 -0.48 11.59 4.69
CA GLY A 468 0.34 12.23 3.67
C GLY A 468 1.67 12.83 4.16
N ALA A 469 1.83 13.05 5.46
CA ALA A 469 3.07 13.54 6.08
C ALA A 469 3.81 12.47 6.90
N LEU A 470 3.49 11.18 6.70
CA LEU A 470 4.11 10.08 7.41
C LEU A 470 5.65 10.12 7.28
N PRO A 471 6.40 10.00 8.38
CA PRO A 471 7.85 9.94 8.32
C PRO A 471 8.32 8.67 7.59
N ILE A 472 9.27 8.83 6.66
CA ILE A 472 9.78 7.72 5.83
C ILE A 472 11.31 7.73 5.84
N PRO A 473 11.96 6.64 6.28
CA PRO A 473 13.41 6.50 6.18
C PRO A 473 13.85 6.41 4.73
N ARG A 474 14.90 7.15 4.38
CA ARG A 474 15.51 7.17 3.08
C ARG A 474 16.81 6.35 3.06
N SER A 475 17.18 5.89 1.87
CA SER A 475 18.43 5.12 1.65
C SER A 475 19.70 5.93 2.01
N ASP A 476 19.63 7.26 2.00
CA ASP A 476 20.73 8.15 2.39
C ASP A 476 20.82 8.40 3.91
N GLY A 477 20.04 7.66 4.73
CA GLY A 477 20.02 7.79 6.18
C GLY A 477 19.22 8.97 6.71
N ARG A 478 18.57 9.76 5.86
CA ARG A 478 17.69 10.86 6.28
C ARG A 478 16.25 10.41 6.39
N MET A 479 15.44 11.21 7.11
CA MET A 479 13.98 11.04 7.13
C MET A 479 13.32 11.98 6.14
N SER A 480 12.34 11.48 5.42
CA SER A 480 11.43 12.28 4.61
C SER A 480 10.12 12.50 5.34
N VAL A 481 9.50 13.66 5.12
CA VAL A 481 8.14 13.95 5.58
C VAL A 481 7.20 13.75 4.42
N GLY A 482 6.47 12.63 4.46
CA GLY A 482 5.54 12.23 3.40
C GLY A 482 6.22 11.61 2.17
N VAL A 483 5.38 11.18 1.26
CA VAL A 483 5.75 10.38 0.07
C VAL A 483 6.16 11.22 -1.14
N ARG A 484 5.92 12.53 -1.12
CA ARG A 484 6.11 13.39 -2.30
C ARG A 484 7.58 13.41 -2.73
N GLY A 485 7.83 12.99 -3.96
CA GLY A 485 9.16 12.95 -4.54
C GLY A 485 10.05 11.84 -4.01
N LEU A 486 9.50 10.88 -3.29
CA LEU A 486 10.14 9.63 -2.93
C LEU A 486 9.81 8.53 -3.92
N PHE A 487 10.77 7.65 -4.11
CA PHE A 487 10.65 6.51 -5.00
C PHE A 487 11.03 5.21 -4.28
N VAL A 488 10.48 4.10 -4.77
CA VAL A 488 10.94 2.75 -4.44
C VAL A 488 11.52 2.12 -5.70
N SER A 489 12.52 1.29 -5.56
CA SER A 489 13.02 0.48 -6.66
C SER A 489 13.32 -0.93 -6.17
N ASP A 490 12.83 -1.93 -6.90
CA ASP A 490 13.13 -3.33 -6.59
C ASP A 490 14.49 -3.76 -7.09
N ARG A 491 15.02 -3.04 -8.07
CA ARG A 491 16.27 -3.36 -8.75
C ARG A 491 17.45 -2.57 -8.22
N ILE A 492 17.25 -1.27 -7.91
CA ILE A 492 18.32 -0.38 -7.45
C ILE A 492 18.50 -0.50 -5.95
N GLY A 493 19.53 -1.21 -5.53
CA GLY A 493 19.84 -1.45 -4.12
C GLY A 493 20.76 -0.41 -3.47
N THR A 494 21.33 0.52 -4.28
CA THR A 494 22.25 1.55 -3.83
C THR A 494 21.56 2.89 -3.64
N PRO A 495 21.92 3.68 -2.60
CA PRO A 495 21.42 5.04 -2.47
C PRO A 495 21.93 5.92 -3.61
N MET A 496 21.05 6.75 -4.14
CA MET A 496 21.34 7.72 -5.20
C MET A 496 21.29 9.14 -4.63
N ARG A 497 22.31 9.93 -4.86
CA ARG A 497 22.35 11.33 -4.37
C ARG A 497 21.39 12.27 -5.09
N TRP A 498 20.95 11.94 -6.30
CA TRP A 498 20.03 12.75 -7.11
C TRP A 498 18.56 12.40 -6.96
N ILE A 499 18.22 11.17 -6.57
CA ILE A 499 16.84 10.74 -6.33
C ILE A 499 16.70 10.16 -4.92
N PRO A 500 15.85 10.74 -4.08
CA PRO A 500 15.60 10.18 -2.77
C PRO A 500 14.75 8.91 -2.88
N THR A 501 15.29 7.79 -2.41
CA THR A 501 14.60 6.49 -2.37
C THR A 501 14.28 6.09 -0.94
N VAL A 502 13.20 5.33 -0.78
CA VAL A 502 12.84 4.70 0.50
C VAL A 502 13.91 3.68 0.86
N HIS A 503 14.31 3.63 2.15
CA HIS A 503 15.26 2.63 2.64
C HIS A 503 14.72 1.21 2.38
N PRO A 504 15.52 0.26 1.89
CA PRO A 504 15.05 -1.08 1.57
C PRO A 504 14.31 -1.76 2.73
N ASP A 505 14.82 -1.65 3.95
CA ASP A 505 14.24 -2.27 5.15
C ASP A 505 12.96 -1.55 5.64
N ALA A 506 12.65 -0.37 5.13
CA ALA A 506 11.43 0.37 5.45
C ALA A 506 10.34 0.24 4.38
N ARG A 507 10.59 -0.52 3.32
CA ARG A 507 9.62 -0.69 2.21
C ARG A 507 8.38 -1.42 2.68
N HIS A 508 7.22 -0.90 2.29
CA HIS A 508 5.94 -1.50 2.60
C HIS A 508 4.88 -1.11 1.55
N PRO A 509 3.94 -1.99 1.19
CA PRO A 509 2.88 -1.69 0.20
C PRO A 509 2.00 -0.47 0.57
N LEU A 510 1.92 -0.12 1.85
CA LEU A 510 1.23 1.09 2.29
C LEU A 510 1.81 2.34 1.63
N LEU A 511 3.12 2.43 1.47
CA LEU A 511 3.80 3.60 0.87
C LEU A 511 3.39 3.81 -0.60
N GLU A 512 3.19 2.73 -1.36
CA GLU A 512 2.67 2.80 -2.73
C GLU A 512 1.23 3.31 -2.75
N ARG A 513 0.39 2.85 -1.81
CA ARG A 513 -0.99 3.36 -1.64
C ARG A 513 -1.02 4.84 -1.26
N LEU A 514 -0.02 5.32 -0.53
CA LEU A 514 0.16 6.73 -0.19
C LEU A 514 0.69 7.55 -1.37
N GLY A 515 1.21 6.92 -2.44
CA GLY A 515 1.64 7.57 -3.67
C GLY A 515 3.15 7.58 -3.93
N VAL A 516 3.93 6.75 -3.22
CA VAL A 516 5.32 6.48 -3.60
C VAL A 516 5.31 5.78 -4.96
N GLN A 517 6.11 6.29 -5.89
CA GLN A 517 6.21 5.75 -7.24
C GLN A 517 7.34 4.73 -7.34
N GLU A 518 7.13 3.71 -8.16
CA GLU A 518 8.19 2.79 -8.53
C GLU A 518 9.17 3.51 -9.48
N LEU A 519 10.46 3.38 -9.23
CA LEU A 519 11.52 3.96 -10.03
C LEU A 519 12.16 2.87 -10.89
N SER A 520 12.04 3.02 -12.20
CA SER A 520 12.83 2.22 -13.14
C SER A 520 14.27 2.73 -13.24
N VAL A 521 15.18 1.86 -13.68
CA VAL A 521 16.59 2.26 -13.95
C VAL A 521 16.64 3.34 -15.02
N THR A 522 15.84 3.22 -16.06
CA THR A 522 15.76 4.22 -17.15
C THR A 522 15.33 5.59 -16.63
N ASP A 523 14.29 5.65 -15.77
CA ASP A 523 13.83 6.91 -15.20
C ASP A 523 14.86 7.51 -14.24
N ALA A 524 15.57 6.65 -13.50
CA ALA A 524 16.64 7.07 -12.60
C ALA A 524 17.80 7.74 -13.35
N LEU A 525 18.19 7.18 -14.49
CA LEU A 525 19.26 7.70 -15.35
C LEU A 525 18.82 8.92 -16.17
N ALA A 526 17.53 9.03 -16.50
CA ALA A 526 16.97 10.16 -17.25
C ALA A 526 16.60 11.36 -16.36
N ASP A 527 16.79 11.29 -15.05
CA ASP A 527 16.37 12.35 -14.13
C ASP A 527 17.18 13.64 -14.37
N PRO A 528 16.53 14.79 -14.58
CA PRO A 528 17.21 16.06 -14.83
C PRO A 528 18.20 16.50 -13.74
N ARG A 529 17.99 16.06 -12.50
CA ARG A 529 18.90 16.38 -11.38
C ARG A 529 20.23 15.67 -11.52
N LEU A 530 20.27 14.49 -12.16
CA LEU A 530 21.52 13.81 -12.47
C LEU A 530 22.33 14.62 -13.48
N ARG A 531 21.68 15.16 -14.52
CA ARG A 531 22.35 16.01 -15.50
C ARG A 531 22.98 17.24 -14.88
N VAL A 532 22.27 17.91 -13.97
CA VAL A 532 22.84 19.06 -13.23
C VAL A 532 24.05 18.64 -12.40
N LEU A 533 24.04 17.46 -11.79
CA LEU A 533 25.19 16.97 -11.02
C LEU A 533 26.40 16.71 -11.92
N ILE A 534 26.19 16.22 -13.13
CA ILE A 534 27.27 15.99 -14.10
C ILE A 534 27.84 17.34 -14.59
N GLU A 535 26.98 18.30 -14.92
CA GLU A 535 27.36 19.65 -15.34
C GLU A 535 28.12 20.43 -14.23
N ASP A 536 27.85 20.14 -12.96
CA ASP A 536 28.46 20.77 -11.78
C ASP A 536 29.81 20.11 -11.38
N VAL A 537 30.23 19.02 -12.03
CA VAL A 537 31.52 18.38 -11.72
C VAL A 537 32.65 19.35 -12.08
N ASP A 538 33.48 19.67 -11.09
CA ASP A 538 34.66 20.54 -11.30
C ASP A 538 35.79 19.75 -11.99
N LEU A 539 35.98 19.99 -13.26
CA LEU A 539 37.00 19.30 -14.08
C LEU A 539 38.43 19.59 -13.62
N ASP A 540 38.65 20.69 -12.93
CA ASP A 540 39.95 21.09 -12.35
C ASP A 540 40.15 20.57 -10.92
N GLY A 541 39.12 19.90 -10.35
CA GLY A 541 39.09 19.40 -8.98
C GLY A 541 39.80 18.06 -8.80
N ALA A 542 40.05 17.69 -7.56
CA ALA A 542 40.78 16.47 -7.19
C ALA A 542 39.91 15.20 -7.23
N GLY A 543 39.31 14.87 -8.36
CA GLY A 543 38.74 13.54 -8.59
C GLY A 543 37.25 13.43 -8.42
N ASP A 544 36.72 12.36 -8.99
CA ASP A 544 35.34 11.88 -8.86
C ASP A 544 34.96 11.68 -7.37
N ASP A 545 33.91 12.29 -6.94
CA ASP A 545 33.33 12.11 -5.58
C ASP A 545 32.51 10.80 -5.46
N GLY A 546 32.69 9.84 -6.38
CA GLY A 546 31.97 8.57 -6.45
C GLY A 546 30.67 8.61 -7.27
N LEU A 547 30.40 9.70 -8.01
CA LEU A 547 29.20 9.81 -8.84
C LEU A 547 29.19 8.76 -9.96
N ALA A 548 30.35 8.56 -10.62
CA ALA A 548 30.48 7.53 -11.67
C ALA A 548 30.18 6.13 -11.13
N ALA A 549 30.69 5.76 -9.96
CA ALA A 549 30.43 4.48 -9.34
C ALA A 549 28.94 4.30 -8.97
N GLU A 550 28.27 5.38 -8.51
CA GLU A 550 26.83 5.34 -8.24
C GLU A 550 26.02 5.13 -9.53
N ILE A 551 26.34 5.81 -10.61
CA ILE A 551 25.67 5.67 -11.92
C ILE A 551 25.88 4.24 -12.46
N CYS A 552 27.09 3.73 -12.40
CA CYS A 552 27.43 2.36 -12.82
C CYS A 552 26.69 1.33 -11.99
N ALA A 553 26.52 1.54 -10.68
CA ALA A 553 25.73 0.66 -9.84
C ALA A 553 24.24 0.65 -10.23
N VAL A 554 23.70 1.79 -10.65
CA VAL A 554 22.33 1.89 -11.17
C VAL A 554 22.22 1.18 -12.52
N LEU A 555 23.16 1.36 -13.44
CA LEU A 555 23.22 0.65 -14.73
C LEU A 555 23.29 -0.86 -14.57
N ARG A 556 24.07 -1.35 -13.60
CA ARG A 556 24.23 -2.77 -13.29
C ARG A 556 22.93 -3.42 -12.78
N ALA A 557 22.05 -2.62 -12.20
CA ALA A 557 20.75 -3.09 -11.70
C ALA A 557 19.79 -3.54 -12.82
N ASP A 558 19.96 -3.03 -14.04
CA ASP A 558 19.21 -3.46 -15.23
C ASP A 558 20.11 -3.42 -16.48
N PRO A 559 20.65 -4.57 -16.90
CA PRO A 559 21.49 -4.67 -18.09
C PRO A 559 20.82 -4.23 -19.40
N ASP A 560 19.48 -4.33 -19.45
CA ASP A 560 18.70 -4.00 -20.65
C ASP A 560 18.26 -2.53 -20.69
N ALA A 561 18.45 -1.78 -19.62
CA ALA A 561 18.08 -0.36 -19.57
C ALA A 561 18.99 0.48 -20.49
N ALA A 562 18.39 1.29 -21.35
CA ALA A 562 19.14 2.23 -22.16
C ALA A 562 19.64 3.41 -21.32
N ALA A 563 20.92 3.71 -21.42
CA ALA A 563 21.50 4.93 -20.89
C ALA A 563 21.16 6.12 -21.82
N PRO A 564 20.70 7.26 -21.30
CA PRO A 564 20.54 8.47 -22.11
C PRO A 564 21.87 8.91 -22.75
N ALA A 565 21.82 9.35 -24.00
CA ALA A 565 23.04 9.72 -24.74
C ALA A 565 23.90 10.80 -24.05
N TRP A 566 23.28 11.74 -23.35
CA TRP A 566 23.98 12.78 -22.62
C TRP A 566 24.82 12.29 -21.43
N LEU A 567 24.61 11.02 -20.98
CA LEU A 567 25.48 10.40 -19.97
C LEU A 567 26.91 10.17 -20.47
N ALA A 568 27.13 10.19 -21.77
CA ALA A 568 28.47 10.16 -22.38
C ALA A 568 29.31 11.39 -22.00
N GLU A 569 28.68 12.49 -21.60
CA GLU A 569 29.35 13.69 -21.08
C GLU A 569 29.85 13.51 -19.62
N LEU A 570 29.57 12.36 -18.95
CA LEU A 570 30.03 12.09 -17.59
C LEU A 570 31.56 12.14 -17.51
N PRO A 571 32.15 13.03 -16.71
CA PRO A 571 33.61 13.09 -16.54
C PRO A 571 34.10 11.85 -15.78
N LEU A 572 35.01 11.12 -16.39
CA LEU A 572 35.70 9.97 -15.81
C LEU A 572 37.19 10.24 -15.73
N LEU A 573 37.86 9.66 -14.75
CA LEU A 573 39.29 9.76 -14.59
C LEU A 573 40.00 8.92 -15.65
N ASP A 574 40.95 9.50 -16.36
CA ASP A 574 41.83 8.81 -17.28
C ASP A 574 43.10 8.28 -16.58
N ALA A 575 43.90 7.50 -17.31
CA ALA A 575 45.14 6.91 -16.82
C ALA A 575 46.23 7.95 -16.46
N ASP A 576 46.13 9.15 -16.98
CA ASP A 576 47.03 10.28 -16.70
C ASP A 576 46.58 11.10 -15.47
N GLY A 577 45.38 10.82 -14.92
CA GLY A 577 44.77 11.46 -13.76
C GLY A 577 44.01 12.75 -14.10
N GLU A 578 43.59 12.90 -15.36
CA GLU A 578 42.74 14.00 -15.84
C GLU A 578 41.27 13.52 -15.94
N LEU A 579 40.33 14.45 -15.74
CA LEU A 579 38.89 14.17 -15.94
C LEU A 579 38.52 14.45 -17.39
N ARG A 580 37.97 13.48 -18.07
CA ARG A 580 37.47 13.59 -19.45
C ARG A 580 36.07 13.02 -19.59
N PRO A 581 35.25 13.53 -20.50
CA PRO A 581 33.96 12.91 -20.85
C PRO A 581 34.15 11.44 -21.23
N ALA A 582 33.13 10.61 -20.88
CA ALA A 582 33.17 9.17 -21.11
C ALA A 582 33.31 8.80 -22.59
N ASP A 583 32.80 9.60 -23.53
CA ASP A 583 32.86 9.40 -24.97
C ASP A 583 34.23 9.84 -25.57
N GLU A 584 35.07 10.53 -24.81
CA GLU A 584 36.44 10.83 -25.15
C GLU A 584 37.45 9.79 -24.62
N LEU A 585 36.94 8.72 -23.98
CA LEU A 585 37.76 7.70 -23.35
C LEU A 585 37.60 6.34 -24.03
N LEU A 586 38.68 5.57 -24.05
CA LEU A 586 38.69 4.17 -24.46
C LEU A 586 38.98 3.26 -23.25
N LEU A 587 38.43 2.05 -23.27
CA LEU A 587 38.79 1.05 -22.26
C LEU A 587 40.25 0.61 -22.46
N PRO A 588 41.01 0.29 -21.40
CA PRO A 588 42.44 -0.11 -21.48
C PRO A 588 42.72 -1.25 -22.45
N ASP A 589 41.81 -2.19 -22.62
CA ASP A 589 41.91 -3.34 -23.50
C ASP A 589 41.24 -3.09 -24.87
N SER A 590 40.86 -1.87 -25.20
CA SER A 590 40.20 -1.55 -26.47
C SER A 590 41.11 -1.91 -27.67
N PRO A 591 40.62 -2.71 -28.64
CA PRO A 591 41.38 -3.02 -29.84
C PRO A 591 41.64 -1.80 -30.69
N LEU A 592 40.87 -0.71 -30.56
CA LEU A 592 41.14 0.54 -31.29
C LEU A 592 42.51 1.16 -30.95
N LEU A 593 42.99 1.02 -29.72
CA LEU A 593 44.28 1.57 -29.28
C LEU A 593 45.45 1.06 -30.11
N SER A 594 45.34 -0.10 -30.75
CA SER A 594 46.41 -0.66 -31.61
C SER A 594 46.39 -0.16 -33.02
N VAL A 595 45.32 0.50 -33.46
CA VAL A 595 45.07 0.87 -34.86
C VAL A 595 44.94 2.39 -35.08
N LEU A 596 44.85 3.16 -33.99
CA LEU A 596 44.77 4.61 -34.06
C LEU A 596 46.16 5.27 -34.30
N VAL A 597 46.16 6.50 -34.82
CA VAL A 597 47.36 7.34 -34.93
C VAL A 597 47.92 7.67 -33.55
N ASP A 598 49.24 7.94 -33.44
CA ASP A 598 49.91 8.18 -32.18
C ASP A 598 49.38 9.44 -31.42
N ASP A 599 48.79 10.40 -32.14
CA ASP A 599 48.31 11.69 -31.63
C ASP A 599 46.78 11.78 -31.56
N HIS A 600 46.09 10.60 -31.42
CA HIS A 600 44.65 10.56 -31.29
C HIS A 600 44.18 11.33 -30.03
N PRO A 601 42.95 11.90 -30.05
CA PRO A 601 42.42 12.70 -28.94
C PRO A 601 41.92 11.90 -27.72
N PHE A 602 41.71 10.58 -27.87
CA PHE A 602 41.13 9.75 -26.83
C PHE A 602 42.10 9.53 -25.65
N GLY A 603 41.54 9.61 -24.43
CA GLY A 603 42.22 9.15 -23.23
C GLY A 603 41.95 7.66 -22.99
N VAL A 604 42.65 7.04 -22.05
CA VAL A 604 42.39 5.67 -21.57
C VAL A 604 41.79 5.73 -20.16
N VAL A 605 40.71 5.05 -19.89
CA VAL A 605 40.11 5.03 -18.57
C VAL A 605 41.06 4.49 -17.51
N ASP A 606 41.07 5.09 -16.31
CA ASP A 606 41.88 4.62 -15.18
C ASP A 606 41.43 3.23 -14.73
N ASP A 607 42.39 2.35 -14.40
CA ASP A 607 42.12 0.97 -13.96
C ASP A 607 41.23 0.90 -12.72
N GLY A 608 41.28 1.87 -11.81
CA GLY A 608 40.44 1.97 -10.62
C GLY A 608 38.98 2.21 -11.00
N VAL A 609 38.73 3.11 -11.96
CA VAL A 609 37.37 3.38 -12.49
C VAL A 609 36.81 2.12 -13.17
N VAL A 610 37.63 1.40 -13.95
CA VAL A 610 37.22 0.14 -14.57
C VAL A 610 36.89 -0.91 -13.52
N SER A 611 37.65 -0.99 -12.42
CA SER A 611 37.40 -1.91 -11.31
C SER A 611 36.10 -1.60 -10.57
N ASP A 612 35.77 -0.32 -10.35
CA ASP A 612 34.61 0.13 -9.61
C ASP A 612 33.33 0.08 -10.46
N CYS A 613 33.41 0.53 -11.68
CA CYS A 613 32.29 0.61 -12.61
C CYS A 613 31.99 -0.72 -13.34
N GLY A 614 33.03 -1.38 -13.84
CA GLY A 614 32.89 -2.50 -14.77
C GLY A 614 32.93 -2.06 -16.24
N ALA A 615 33.58 -2.89 -17.08
CA ALA A 615 33.75 -2.57 -18.50
C ALA A 615 32.43 -2.45 -19.27
N ASP A 616 31.43 -3.32 -18.94
CA ASP A 616 30.14 -3.32 -19.64
C ASP A 616 29.32 -2.06 -19.32
N GLU A 617 29.32 -1.63 -18.06
CA GLU A 617 28.66 -0.39 -17.64
C GLU A 617 29.32 0.85 -18.24
N LEU A 618 30.67 0.89 -18.28
CA LEU A 618 31.40 1.96 -18.92
C LEU A 618 31.09 2.08 -20.41
N ARG A 619 30.99 0.95 -21.11
CA ARG A 619 30.57 0.97 -22.52
C ARG A 619 29.16 1.51 -22.72
N ARG A 620 28.27 1.20 -21.81
CA ARG A 620 26.89 1.75 -21.83
C ARG A 620 26.85 3.25 -21.51
N LEU A 621 27.85 3.77 -20.80
CA LEU A 621 28.02 5.19 -20.56
C LEU A 621 28.63 5.96 -21.75
N GLY A 622 29.15 5.27 -22.76
CA GLY A 622 29.74 5.87 -23.93
C GLY A 622 31.25 5.68 -24.02
N VAL A 623 31.90 5.04 -23.04
CA VAL A 623 33.35 4.72 -23.16
C VAL A 623 33.57 3.78 -24.33
N GLY A 624 34.48 4.15 -25.21
CA GLY A 624 34.77 3.45 -26.45
C GLY A 624 35.47 2.11 -26.22
N TRP A 625 35.09 1.15 -27.00
CA TRP A 625 35.71 -0.16 -27.10
C TRP A 625 36.04 -0.54 -28.54
N GLY A 626 35.12 -0.28 -29.45
CA GLY A 626 35.18 -0.45 -30.88
C GLY A 626 34.78 0.87 -31.55
N PHE A 627 34.56 0.80 -32.86
CA PHE A 627 34.13 1.96 -33.63
C PHE A 627 32.75 2.45 -33.12
N LEU A 628 32.63 3.76 -33.04
CA LEU A 628 31.34 4.40 -32.73
C LEU A 628 30.49 4.49 -33.99
N VAL A 629 29.28 4.05 -33.93
CA VAL A 629 28.29 4.19 -35.01
C VAL A 629 27.34 5.33 -34.65
N VAL A 630 27.37 6.37 -35.46
CA VAL A 630 26.41 7.48 -35.39
C VAL A 630 25.11 7.07 -36.08
N VAL A 631 24.00 7.34 -35.43
CA VAL A 631 22.66 7.07 -35.98
C VAL A 631 21.82 8.32 -35.82
N ASP A 632 21.32 8.87 -36.92
CA ASP A 632 20.31 9.91 -36.91
C ASP A 632 19.10 9.53 -37.77
N GLU A 633 17.91 9.69 -37.19
CA GLU A 633 16.65 9.49 -37.89
C GLU A 633 16.17 10.80 -38.48
N LEU A 634 16.07 10.87 -39.81
CA LEU A 634 15.69 12.08 -40.55
C LEU A 634 16.71 13.24 -40.44
N PRO A 635 17.99 13.00 -40.75
CA PRO A 635 19.01 14.02 -40.70
C PRO A 635 18.67 15.17 -41.65
N VAL A 636 18.99 16.40 -41.26
CA VAL A 636 18.61 17.59 -42.02
C VAL A 636 19.79 18.30 -42.70
N GLY A 637 21.00 17.86 -42.41
CA GLY A 637 22.23 18.45 -42.93
C GLY A 637 23.48 17.75 -42.40
N PRO A 638 24.65 18.12 -42.85
CA PRO A 638 25.92 17.56 -42.42
C PRO A 638 26.39 18.19 -41.12
N ASP A 639 25.92 17.70 -39.98
CA ASP A 639 26.16 18.18 -38.62
C ASP A 639 26.54 17.08 -37.61
N HIS A 640 27.02 15.92 -38.13
CA HIS A 640 27.31 14.75 -37.30
C HIS A 640 28.77 14.58 -36.93
N ASP A 641 29.63 15.58 -37.24
CA ASP A 641 31.08 15.59 -36.98
C ASP A 641 31.78 14.37 -37.60
N LEU A 642 31.44 14.09 -38.86
CA LEU A 642 32.04 13.03 -39.66
C LEU A 642 33.08 13.65 -40.63
N PRO A 643 34.25 13.05 -40.82
CA PRO A 643 35.24 13.54 -41.78
C PRO A 643 34.67 13.61 -43.21
N ASP A 644 34.83 14.76 -43.89
CA ASP A 644 34.33 15.03 -45.25
C ASP A 644 32.81 14.79 -45.43
N GLU A 645 32.03 14.99 -44.37
CA GLU A 645 30.58 14.76 -44.40
C GLU A 645 29.87 15.65 -45.43
N GLU A 646 30.30 16.92 -45.54
CA GLU A 646 29.74 17.86 -46.52
C GLU A 646 29.92 17.32 -47.96
N ASP A 647 31.09 16.76 -48.27
CA ASP A 647 31.39 16.20 -49.58
C ASP A 647 30.53 14.96 -49.89
N TRP A 648 30.28 14.11 -48.85
CA TRP A 648 29.38 12.99 -49.01
C TRP A 648 27.95 13.44 -49.22
N TRP A 649 27.51 14.42 -48.45
CA TRP A 649 26.16 14.97 -48.52
C TRP A 649 25.84 15.55 -49.88
N ASP A 650 26.83 16.24 -50.49
CA ASP A 650 26.73 16.80 -51.86
C ASP A 650 26.60 15.70 -52.96
N THR A 651 26.97 14.45 -52.67
CA THR A 651 26.74 13.32 -53.60
C THR A 651 25.33 12.79 -53.58
N LEU A 652 24.53 13.14 -52.56
CA LEU A 652 23.14 12.61 -52.41
C LEU A 652 22.15 13.44 -53.22
N ALA A 653 21.21 12.74 -53.89
CA ALA A 653 20.12 13.42 -54.61
C ALA A 653 19.09 14.04 -53.67
N ASP A 654 18.82 13.38 -52.54
CA ASP A 654 17.90 13.78 -51.47
C ASP A 654 18.49 13.39 -50.12
N ALA A 655 18.13 14.10 -49.02
CA ALA A 655 18.54 13.74 -47.68
C ALA A 655 18.14 12.31 -47.33
N PRO A 656 18.98 11.51 -46.70
CA PRO A 656 18.66 10.14 -46.35
C PRO A 656 17.59 10.12 -45.27
N GLU A 657 16.72 9.11 -45.28
CA GLU A 657 15.70 8.91 -44.22
C GLU A 657 16.35 8.56 -42.88
N ARG A 658 17.54 7.97 -42.94
CA ARG A 658 18.34 7.59 -41.77
C ARG A 658 19.82 7.64 -42.12
N LEU A 659 20.60 8.33 -41.32
CA LEU A 659 22.03 8.23 -41.35
C LEU A 659 22.50 7.15 -40.37
N THR A 660 23.37 6.27 -40.83
CA THR A 660 24.12 5.35 -39.99
C THR A 660 25.55 5.33 -40.50
N ALA A 661 26.47 5.77 -39.67
CA ALA A 661 27.87 6.04 -40.09
C ALA A 661 28.85 5.65 -38.99
N VAL A 662 30.01 5.18 -39.36
CA VAL A 662 31.14 4.96 -38.46
C VAL A 662 31.89 6.27 -38.33
N ARG A 663 32.14 6.71 -37.09
CA ARG A 663 32.82 7.94 -36.74
C ARG A 663 34.34 7.71 -36.60
N ASP A 664 35.11 8.77 -36.63
CA ASP A 664 36.56 8.84 -36.34
C ASP A 664 37.43 7.95 -37.24
N LEU A 665 37.02 7.74 -38.50
CA LEU A 665 37.77 6.94 -39.47
C LEU A 665 39.09 7.58 -39.87
N ASP A 666 39.20 8.91 -39.79
CA ASP A 666 40.42 9.69 -40.09
C ASP A 666 41.49 9.53 -39.00
N LEU A 667 41.13 8.99 -37.83
CA LEU A 667 42.07 8.72 -36.76
C LEU A 667 42.79 7.36 -36.89
N ILE A 668 42.53 6.60 -37.94
CA ILE A 668 43.17 5.31 -38.18
C ILE A 668 44.54 5.49 -38.80
N ASP A 669 45.58 4.79 -38.28
CA ASP A 669 46.91 4.73 -38.90
C ASP A 669 46.81 3.99 -40.24
N ASP A 670 47.37 4.59 -41.33
CA ASP A 670 47.31 4.06 -42.71
C ASP A 670 47.74 2.61 -42.78
N ARG A 671 48.71 2.19 -41.97
CA ARG A 671 49.21 0.80 -41.94
C ARG A 671 48.27 -0.19 -41.32
N SER A 672 47.32 0.28 -40.55
CA SER A 672 46.38 -0.56 -39.77
C SER A 672 45.09 -0.92 -40.54
N TRP A 673 44.89 -0.35 -41.76
CA TRP A 673 43.67 -0.60 -42.51
C TRP A 673 43.31 -2.08 -42.70
N PRO A 674 44.25 -3.02 -43.01
CA PRO A 674 43.90 -4.43 -43.16
C PRO A 674 43.32 -5.02 -41.88
N GLU A 675 43.78 -4.61 -40.69
CA GLU A 675 43.27 -5.03 -39.40
C GLU A 675 41.90 -4.37 -39.08
N VAL A 676 41.80 -3.07 -39.33
CA VAL A 676 40.57 -2.29 -39.16
C VAL A 676 39.42 -2.85 -40.01
N LEU A 677 39.70 -3.13 -41.29
CA LEU A 677 38.69 -3.71 -42.19
C LEU A 677 38.21 -5.11 -41.71
N THR A 678 39.12 -5.86 -41.07
CA THR A 678 38.74 -7.15 -40.43
C THR A 678 37.82 -6.89 -39.22
N MET A 679 38.15 -5.92 -38.36
CA MET A 679 37.33 -5.55 -37.22
C MET A 679 35.93 -5.11 -37.64
N MET A 680 35.86 -4.19 -38.62
CA MET A 680 34.60 -3.66 -39.15
C MET A 680 33.75 -4.76 -39.82
N ALA A 681 34.39 -5.65 -40.60
CA ALA A 681 33.66 -6.73 -41.28
C ALA A 681 33.13 -7.82 -40.36
N THR A 682 33.69 -7.92 -39.15
CA THR A 682 33.27 -8.91 -38.13
C THR A 682 32.32 -8.33 -37.06
N ASP A 683 32.12 -7.04 -37.09
CA ASP A 683 31.15 -6.38 -36.21
C ASP A 683 29.77 -6.38 -36.85
N ASP A 684 28.79 -6.89 -36.11
CA ASP A 684 27.40 -7.10 -36.60
C ASP A 684 26.66 -5.78 -36.93
N ASP A 685 27.03 -4.68 -36.25
CA ASP A 685 26.41 -3.35 -36.43
C ASP A 685 27.08 -2.60 -37.60
N ILE A 686 28.38 -2.85 -37.84
CA ILE A 686 29.18 -2.14 -38.88
C ILE A 686 29.14 -2.89 -40.21
N ALA A 687 29.20 -4.21 -40.22
CA ALA A 687 29.24 -5.01 -41.44
C ALA A 687 28.15 -4.65 -42.49
N PRO A 688 26.91 -4.32 -42.12
CA PRO A 688 25.91 -3.83 -43.07
C PRO A 688 26.30 -2.52 -43.75
N LEU A 689 27.02 -1.61 -43.05
CA LEU A 689 27.44 -0.31 -43.58
C LEU A 689 28.51 -0.42 -44.65
N LEU A 690 29.31 -1.48 -44.61
CA LEU A 690 30.37 -1.78 -45.60
C LEU A 690 29.82 -2.26 -46.96
N VAL A 691 28.55 -2.67 -46.97
CA VAL A 691 27.83 -3.17 -48.15
C VAL A 691 27.05 -2.04 -48.85
N ASP A 692 26.59 -1.06 -48.02
CA ASP A 692 25.80 0.07 -48.51
C ASP A 692 26.70 1.09 -49.18
N ARG A 693 26.72 1.09 -50.50
CA ARG A 693 27.59 1.94 -51.30
C ARG A 693 27.27 3.43 -51.18
N ASP A 694 26.01 3.77 -51.00
CA ASP A 694 25.54 5.15 -50.90
C ASP A 694 25.66 5.66 -49.45
N GLY A 695 25.89 4.73 -48.52
CA GLY A 695 26.14 5.04 -47.10
C GLY A 695 27.48 5.71 -46.89
N TYR A 696 27.55 6.64 -45.93
CA TYR A 696 28.74 7.41 -45.61
C TYR A 696 29.99 6.54 -45.39
N THR A 697 29.89 5.49 -44.58
CA THR A 697 31.01 4.63 -44.21
C THR A 697 31.70 4.00 -45.44
N ALA A 698 30.96 3.38 -46.33
CA ALA A 698 31.50 2.76 -47.53
C ALA A 698 32.01 3.83 -48.52
N TRP A 699 31.32 4.99 -48.63
CA TRP A 699 31.74 6.13 -49.43
C TRP A 699 33.11 6.69 -48.99
N TRP A 700 33.28 6.87 -47.61
CA TRP A 700 34.53 7.38 -47.06
C TRP A 700 35.68 6.39 -47.24
N LEU A 701 35.46 5.10 -46.86
CA LEU A 701 36.47 4.04 -47.00
C LEU A 701 36.95 3.89 -48.43
N ARG A 702 36.13 4.02 -49.43
CA ARG A 702 36.47 3.93 -50.84
C ARG A 702 37.49 4.97 -51.23
N ARG A 703 37.49 6.16 -50.60
CA ARG A 703 38.29 7.31 -50.99
C ARG A 703 39.55 7.52 -50.16
N HIS A 704 39.54 6.96 -48.93
CA HIS A 704 40.61 7.29 -47.96
C HIS A 704 41.33 6.04 -47.42
N ALA A 705 40.66 4.89 -47.37
CA ALA A 705 41.31 3.69 -46.85
C ALA A 705 42.30 3.08 -47.87
N GLU A 706 43.57 2.95 -47.50
CA GLU A 706 44.62 2.39 -48.35
C GLU A 706 45.00 0.96 -47.91
N VAL A 707 45.09 0.05 -48.86
CA VAL A 707 45.61 -1.31 -48.68
C VAL A 707 46.71 -1.52 -49.72
N ASP A 708 47.92 -1.89 -49.29
CA ASP A 708 49.08 -2.09 -50.14
C ASP A 708 49.39 -0.90 -51.09
N GLY A 709 49.06 0.32 -50.65
CA GLY A 709 49.34 1.56 -51.36
C GLY A 709 48.35 1.92 -52.47
N LEU A 710 47.19 1.31 -52.47
CA LEU A 710 46.03 1.62 -53.33
C LEU A 710 44.80 1.88 -52.47
N LEU A 711 43.94 2.77 -52.91
CA LEU A 711 42.67 3.04 -52.28
C LEU A 711 41.71 1.84 -52.45
N LEU A 712 40.84 1.63 -51.49
CA LEU A 712 39.81 0.55 -51.58
C LEU A 712 38.96 0.67 -52.82
N GLY A 713 38.65 1.87 -53.28
CA GLY A 713 37.94 2.16 -54.52
C GLY A 713 38.67 1.70 -55.79
N GLU A 714 39.94 1.37 -55.72
CA GLU A 714 40.75 0.85 -56.83
C GLU A 714 40.82 -0.68 -56.86
N TYR A 715 40.19 -1.39 -55.87
CA TYR A 715 40.07 -2.85 -55.83
C TYR A 715 38.66 -3.29 -56.18
N ARG A 716 38.54 -4.55 -56.76
CA ARG A 716 37.27 -5.22 -56.91
C ARG A 716 37.03 -6.26 -55.82
N ALA A 717 35.77 -6.63 -55.63
CA ALA A 717 35.45 -7.84 -54.86
C ALA A 717 35.98 -9.10 -55.57
N PRO A 718 36.58 -10.06 -54.88
CA PRO A 718 37.02 -11.32 -55.50
C PRO A 718 35.92 -12.08 -56.27
N SER A 719 34.69 -11.99 -55.82
CA SER A 719 33.50 -12.59 -56.42
C SER A 719 33.03 -11.87 -57.72
N ASP A 720 33.52 -10.66 -58.04
CA ASP A 720 33.17 -9.91 -59.24
C ASP A 720 33.97 -10.42 -60.40
N GLU A 721 33.41 -11.36 -61.22
CA GLU A 721 34.06 -11.92 -62.39
C GLU A 721 34.08 -10.98 -63.61
N ILE A 722 33.22 -9.95 -63.66
CA ILE A 722 33.14 -9.03 -64.80
C ILE A 722 34.34 -8.10 -64.85
N LEU A 723 34.76 -7.60 -63.71
CA LEU A 723 35.94 -6.75 -63.55
C LEU A 723 37.24 -7.53 -63.45
N ALA A 724 37.16 -8.86 -63.57
CA ALA A 724 38.36 -9.71 -63.53
C ALA A 724 39.33 -9.39 -64.71
N GLY A 725 40.59 -9.13 -64.35
CA GLY A 725 41.59 -8.73 -65.30
C GLY A 725 41.65 -7.23 -65.57
N ILE A 726 40.60 -6.47 -65.20
CA ILE A 726 40.59 -4.99 -65.34
C ILE A 726 41.00 -4.35 -64.00
N ILE A 727 40.37 -4.70 -62.94
CA ILE A 727 40.63 -4.26 -61.58
C ILE A 727 41.21 -5.41 -60.78
N ASP A 728 42.20 -5.16 -59.95
CA ASP A 728 42.81 -6.13 -59.04
C ASP A 728 41.86 -6.57 -57.92
N PRO A 729 41.80 -7.83 -57.56
CA PRO A 729 41.01 -8.27 -56.45
C PRO A 729 41.64 -7.81 -55.13
N LEU A 730 40.83 -7.35 -54.15
CA LEU A 730 41.32 -7.07 -52.81
C LEU A 730 41.75 -8.38 -52.15
N ASP A 731 43.02 -8.47 -51.75
CA ASP A 731 43.55 -9.63 -50.99
C ASP A 731 43.27 -9.45 -49.51
N HIS A 732 42.00 -9.69 -49.14
CA HIS A 732 41.53 -9.54 -47.74
C HIS A 732 40.49 -10.63 -47.41
N PRO A 733 40.55 -11.26 -46.23
CA PRO A 733 39.65 -12.36 -45.88
C PRO A 733 38.15 -12.02 -46.00
N HIS A 734 37.81 -10.76 -45.80
CA HIS A 734 36.43 -10.25 -45.80
C HIS A 734 36.13 -9.35 -47.02
N ALA A 735 36.92 -9.43 -48.08
CA ALA A 735 36.80 -8.54 -49.26
C ALA A 735 35.38 -8.45 -49.82
N ASP A 736 34.63 -9.57 -49.86
CA ASP A 736 33.26 -9.59 -50.36
C ASP A 736 32.26 -8.85 -49.45
N ALA A 737 32.55 -8.73 -48.14
CA ALA A 737 31.80 -7.89 -47.19
C ALA A 737 32.00 -6.39 -47.41
N LEU A 738 33.18 -6.01 -48.00
CA LEU A 738 33.57 -4.63 -48.27
C LEU A 738 33.06 -4.10 -49.62
N ARG A 739 32.21 -4.86 -50.34
CA ARG A 739 31.80 -4.57 -51.71
C ARG A 739 31.20 -3.16 -51.93
N GLY A 740 30.66 -2.49 -50.91
CA GLY A 740 30.18 -1.12 -50.99
C GLY A 740 31.31 -0.10 -51.19
N ALA A 741 32.49 -0.38 -50.63
CA ALA A 741 33.67 0.45 -50.71
C ALA A 741 34.60 0.09 -51.89
N LEU A 742 34.31 -0.96 -52.66
CA LEU A 742 35.14 -1.43 -53.75
C LEU A 742 34.62 -0.92 -55.12
N ALA A 743 35.54 -0.99 -56.17
CA ALA A 743 35.18 -0.71 -57.52
C ALA A 743 34.09 -1.63 -58.06
N ARG A 744 33.22 -1.11 -58.88
CA ARG A 744 32.15 -1.85 -59.55
C ARG A 744 32.05 -1.46 -61.02
N LEU A 745 31.33 -2.28 -61.76
CA LEU A 745 31.13 -2.08 -63.21
C LEU A 745 30.34 -0.79 -63.55
N ASP A 746 29.37 -0.41 -62.69
CA ASP A 746 28.51 0.76 -62.86
C ASP A 746 29.10 1.94 -62.07
N PRO A 747 29.80 2.89 -62.72
CA PRO A 747 30.49 3.96 -62.06
C PRO A 747 29.50 5.03 -61.57
N ASP A 748 29.78 5.65 -60.37
CA ASP A 748 28.99 6.74 -59.82
C ASP A 748 29.62 8.11 -60.03
N THR A 749 30.97 8.15 -60.25
CA THR A 749 31.73 9.38 -60.43
C THR A 749 32.53 9.36 -61.69
N ALA A 750 32.99 10.54 -62.16
CA ALA A 750 33.91 10.65 -63.26
C ALA A 750 35.22 9.92 -63.01
N ASP A 751 35.70 9.92 -61.76
CA ASP A 751 36.92 9.22 -61.35
C ASP A 751 36.74 7.69 -61.43
N ASP A 752 35.60 7.15 -60.98
CA ASP A 752 35.32 5.71 -61.16
C ASP A 752 35.31 5.32 -62.66
N ALA A 753 34.71 6.17 -63.53
CA ALA A 753 34.69 5.96 -64.94
C ALA A 753 36.08 6.02 -65.57
N ALA A 754 36.88 7.03 -65.16
CA ALA A 754 38.26 7.22 -65.59
C ALA A 754 39.13 6.04 -65.17
N LEU A 755 39.01 5.56 -63.94
CA LEU A 755 39.68 4.38 -63.43
C LEU A 755 39.37 3.13 -64.30
N LEU A 756 38.09 2.87 -64.55
CA LEU A 756 37.67 1.72 -65.37
C LEU A 756 38.23 1.82 -66.80
N LEU A 757 38.18 2.98 -67.47
CA LEU A 757 38.65 3.19 -68.84
C LEU A 757 40.16 3.08 -68.89
N THR A 758 40.88 3.68 -67.99
CA THR A 758 42.36 3.66 -67.89
C THR A 758 42.86 2.25 -67.65
N ARG A 759 42.28 1.52 -66.67
CA ARG A 759 42.66 0.14 -66.41
C ARG A 759 42.27 -0.80 -67.56
N LEU A 760 41.16 -0.50 -68.25
CA LEU A 760 40.78 -1.25 -69.50
C LEU A 760 41.80 -1.03 -70.61
N GLY A 761 42.37 0.19 -70.74
CA GLY A 761 43.40 0.55 -71.76
C GLY A 761 44.81 0.07 -71.42
N ASP A 762 45.02 -0.49 -70.23
CA ASP A 762 46.35 -0.95 -69.83
C ASP A 762 46.79 -2.23 -70.63
N PRO A 763 47.93 -2.22 -71.43
CA PRO A 763 48.31 -3.33 -72.18
C PRO A 763 48.85 -4.52 -71.35
N ASP A 764 49.27 -4.28 -70.12
CA ASP A 764 49.77 -5.34 -69.21
C ASP A 764 48.68 -6.18 -68.57
N ARG A 765 47.39 -5.81 -68.78
CA ARG A 765 46.23 -6.50 -68.20
C ARG A 765 45.63 -7.53 -69.19
N ASP A 766 45.35 -8.70 -68.68
CA ASP A 766 44.67 -9.78 -69.40
C ASP A 766 43.14 -9.65 -69.28
N VAL A 767 42.60 -8.87 -70.19
CA VAL A 767 41.12 -8.55 -70.14
C VAL A 767 40.41 -9.32 -71.20
N SER A 768 39.30 -9.96 -70.86
CA SER A 768 38.48 -10.70 -71.86
C SER A 768 37.85 -9.72 -72.87
N ALA A 769 37.71 -10.15 -74.13
CA ALA A 769 37.11 -9.30 -75.15
C ALA A 769 35.69 -8.85 -74.86
N GLY A 770 34.92 -9.60 -74.11
CA GLY A 770 33.57 -9.22 -73.69
C GLY A 770 33.56 -8.18 -72.60
N ALA A 771 34.55 -8.15 -71.71
CA ALA A 771 34.63 -7.24 -70.58
C ALA A 771 34.76 -5.78 -71.03
N ALA A 772 35.56 -5.52 -72.11
CA ALA A 772 35.71 -4.18 -72.67
C ALA A 772 34.34 -3.59 -73.10
N VAL A 773 33.56 -4.34 -73.80
CA VAL A 773 32.22 -3.93 -74.25
C VAL A 773 31.28 -3.69 -73.09
N MET A 774 31.36 -4.52 -72.05
CA MET A 774 30.55 -4.34 -70.87
C MET A 774 30.94 -3.09 -70.06
N VAL A 775 32.21 -2.77 -69.90
CA VAL A 775 32.67 -1.56 -69.25
C VAL A 775 32.26 -0.30 -70.00
N HIS A 776 32.47 -0.29 -71.33
CA HIS A 776 32.02 0.83 -72.16
C HIS A 776 30.52 1.04 -72.04
N ALA A 777 29.74 -0.05 -72.12
CA ALA A 777 28.28 0.04 -71.97
C ALA A 777 27.86 0.62 -70.61
N ALA A 778 28.54 0.24 -69.53
CA ALA A 778 28.22 0.72 -68.20
C ALA A 778 28.53 2.20 -68.04
N VAL A 779 29.73 2.63 -68.47
CA VAL A 779 30.15 4.03 -68.42
C VAL A 779 29.26 4.92 -69.31
N VAL A 780 28.98 4.50 -70.53
CA VAL A 780 28.06 5.19 -71.42
C VAL A 780 26.64 5.29 -70.80
N ALA A 781 26.15 4.23 -70.16
CA ALA A 781 24.86 4.22 -69.48
C ALA A 781 24.82 5.18 -68.30
N ALA A 782 25.90 5.32 -67.49
CA ALA A 782 26.04 6.28 -66.44
C ALA A 782 25.96 7.72 -66.96
N CYS A 783 26.68 8.01 -68.06
CA CYS A 783 26.65 9.31 -68.72
C CYS A 783 25.23 9.63 -69.24
N ARG A 784 24.57 8.69 -69.85
CA ARG A 784 23.23 8.88 -70.44
C ARG A 784 22.14 9.07 -69.38
N ARG A 785 22.33 8.49 -68.18
CA ARG A 785 21.50 8.77 -66.99
C ARG A 785 21.72 10.16 -66.38
N GLY A 786 22.80 10.84 -66.80
CA GLY A 786 23.20 12.13 -66.26
C GLY A 786 23.89 12.02 -64.89
N VAL A 787 24.36 10.85 -64.53
CA VAL A 787 25.13 10.61 -63.28
C VAL A 787 26.54 11.16 -63.46
N ILE A 788 27.13 11.05 -64.65
CA ILE A 788 28.48 11.51 -65.02
C ILE A 788 28.39 12.39 -66.24
N ASP A 789 29.09 13.53 -66.23
CA ASP A 789 29.29 14.32 -67.45
C ASP A 789 30.51 13.73 -68.21
N PRO A 790 30.34 13.30 -69.46
CA PRO A 790 31.45 12.75 -70.25
C PRO A 790 32.67 13.71 -70.34
N ALA A 791 32.44 15.02 -70.22
CA ALA A 791 33.49 16.04 -70.28
C ALA A 791 34.38 16.08 -69.05
N ASP A 792 33.90 15.56 -67.88
CA ASP A 792 34.63 15.53 -66.63
C ASP A 792 35.49 14.26 -66.46
N VAL A 793 35.30 13.27 -67.35
CA VAL A 793 36.05 12.01 -67.32
C VAL A 793 37.43 12.16 -67.97
N GLU A 794 38.48 11.80 -67.23
CA GLU A 794 39.85 11.81 -67.81
C GLU A 794 39.94 10.77 -68.90
N VAL A 795 40.46 11.27 -70.10
CA VAL A 795 40.60 10.43 -71.32
C VAL A 795 41.71 9.45 -71.12
N PRO A 796 41.53 8.13 -71.36
CA PRO A 796 42.59 7.16 -71.22
C PRO A 796 43.64 7.31 -72.38
N GLU A 797 44.91 7.10 -72.11
CA GLU A 797 45.98 7.18 -73.12
C GLU A 797 45.85 6.13 -74.21
N GLN A 798 45.29 4.98 -73.92
CA GLN A 798 45.04 3.86 -74.84
C GLN A 798 43.72 3.22 -74.61
N VAL A 799 43.14 2.59 -75.63
CA VAL A 799 41.82 1.94 -75.56
C VAL A 799 41.92 0.49 -75.97
N ARG A 800 41.06 -0.35 -75.44
CA ARG A 800 40.98 -1.74 -75.78
C ARG A 800 39.88 -1.99 -76.83
N THR A 801 40.29 -2.58 -77.94
CA THR A 801 39.37 -2.87 -79.05
C THR A 801 38.59 -4.21 -78.87
N ILE A 802 37.64 -4.49 -79.74
CA ILE A 802 36.83 -5.74 -79.68
C ILE A 802 37.70 -6.98 -79.90
N ALA A 803 38.87 -6.87 -80.47
CA ALA A 803 39.91 -7.93 -80.65
C ALA A 803 40.66 -8.15 -79.30
N GLY A 804 40.48 -7.31 -78.28
CA GLY A 804 41.28 -7.36 -77.07
C GLY A 804 42.64 -6.69 -77.16
N THR A 805 42.99 -6.12 -78.29
CA THR A 805 44.30 -5.39 -78.53
C THR A 805 44.13 -4.00 -77.99
N VAL A 806 45.24 -3.47 -77.40
CA VAL A 806 45.30 -2.09 -76.87
C VAL A 806 46.00 -1.21 -77.91
N THR A 807 45.45 0.00 -78.16
CA THR A 807 45.91 0.93 -79.17
C THR A 807 45.45 2.35 -78.84
N ASP A 808 46.21 3.34 -79.38
CA ASP A 808 45.87 4.73 -79.45
C ASP A 808 45.14 5.14 -80.76
N ARG A 809 44.90 4.15 -81.63
CA ARG A 809 44.27 4.35 -82.97
C ARG A 809 43.14 3.38 -83.16
N ALA A 810 41.98 3.78 -82.71
CA ALA A 810 40.73 3.07 -82.85
C ALA A 810 39.59 3.99 -83.33
N VAL A 811 38.50 3.46 -83.72
CA VAL A 811 37.30 4.21 -84.05
C VAL A 811 36.08 3.61 -83.27
N VAL A 812 35.20 4.48 -82.84
CA VAL A 812 33.95 4.05 -82.22
C VAL A 812 32.93 3.70 -83.29
N VAL A 813 32.39 2.52 -83.16
CA VAL A 813 31.40 2.02 -84.12
C VAL A 813 30.02 2.66 -83.77
N ASP A 814 29.57 3.59 -84.62
CA ASP A 814 28.32 4.33 -84.44
C ASP A 814 27.18 3.69 -85.23
N GLN A 815 27.48 2.84 -86.23
CA GLN A 815 26.42 2.22 -87.05
C GLN A 815 26.63 0.71 -87.10
N ALA A 816 25.69 -0.12 -86.86
CA ALA A 816 25.79 -1.51 -86.57
C ALA A 816 26.35 -2.35 -87.79
N TRP A 817 26.30 -1.80 -88.99
CA TRP A 817 26.90 -2.49 -90.21
C TRP A 817 28.42 -2.33 -90.29
N PHE A 818 28.98 -1.28 -89.65
CA PHE A 818 30.46 -1.11 -89.65
C PHE A 818 31.18 -2.23 -88.89
N VAL A 819 30.57 -2.88 -87.92
CA VAL A 819 31.13 -4.07 -87.31
C VAL A 819 31.62 -5.14 -88.28
N GLN A 820 31.01 -5.27 -89.42
CA GLN A 820 31.42 -6.22 -90.49
C GLN A 820 32.52 -5.70 -91.37
N ALA A 821 32.74 -4.41 -91.39
CA ALA A 821 33.63 -3.76 -92.31
C ALA A 821 35.00 -3.41 -91.71
N LEU A 822 35.02 -3.22 -90.40
CA LEU A 822 36.25 -2.81 -89.71
C LEU A 822 37.05 -4.03 -89.23
N PRO A 823 38.36 -3.92 -89.15
CA PRO A 823 39.14 -4.93 -88.38
C PRO A 823 38.82 -4.88 -86.91
N ASP A 824 38.68 -6.04 -86.27
CA ASP A 824 38.39 -6.14 -84.83
C ASP A 824 39.42 -5.42 -83.96
N GLY A 825 40.67 -5.27 -84.39
CA GLY A 825 41.71 -4.56 -83.74
C GLY A 825 41.73 -3.00 -83.90
N GLU A 826 40.73 -2.48 -84.65
CA GLU A 826 40.54 -1.02 -84.85
C GLU A 826 39.19 -0.53 -84.36
N ALA A 827 38.29 -1.45 -83.96
CA ALA A 827 36.88 -1.15 -83.59
C ALA A 827 36.68 -1.17 -82.11
N VAL A 828 35.94 -0.15 -81.61
CA VAL A 828 35.48 -0.05 -80.21
C VAL A 828 33.96 0.05 -80.25
N LEU A 829 33.31 -0.67 -79.31
CA LEU A 829 31.85 -0.66 -79.17
C LEU A 829 31.40 0.01 -77.89
N ALA A 830 30.35 0.82 -77.99
CA ALA A 830 29.75 1.44 -76.82
C ALA A 830 28.89 0.48 -75.98
N GLY A 831 28.58 -0.68 -76.49
CA GLY A 831 27.81 -1.70 -75.82
C GLY A 831 27.48 -2.88 -76.79
N PRO A 832 26.78 -3.91 -76.31
CA PRO A 832 26.39 -5.07 -77.08
C PRO A 832 25.41 -4.73 -78.24
N THR A 833 24.83 -3.56 -78.19
CA THR A 833 23.95 -3.00 -79.25
C THR A 833 24.53 -1.68 -79.67
N VAL A 834 24.80 -1.55 -80.99
CA VAL A 834 25.32 -0.30 -81.53
C VAL A 834 24.19 0.67 -81.78
N THR A 835 24.27 1.85 -81.14
CA THR A 835 23.39 3.00 -81.39
C THR A 835 24.28 4.22 -81.65
N GLU A 836 23.81 5.19 -82.43
CA GLU A 836 24.57 6.41 -82.70
C GLU A 836 24.78 7.25 -81.46
N ALA A 837 23.74 7.36 -80.64
CA ALA A 837 23.79 8.17 -79.44
C ALA A 837 24.68 7.60 -78.30
N ASP A 838 24.85 6.28 -78.23
CA ASP A 838 25.83 5.66 -77.31
C ASP A 838 27.26 5.76 -77.86
N ALA A 839 27.42 5.65 -79.16
CA ALA A 839 28.68 5.81 -79.81
C ALA A 839 29.24 7.25 -79.71
N GLU A 840 28.40 8.28 -79.86
CA GLU A 840 28.76 9.69 -79.62
C GLU A 840 29.30 9.95 -78.23
N VAL A 841 28.61 9.39 -77.20
CA VAL A 841 29.05 9.50 -75.79
C VAL A 841 30.38 8.80 -75.59
N LEU A 842 30.56 7.54 -76.16
CA LEU A 842 31.81 6.82 -76.00
C LEU A 842 32.94 7.51 -76.78
N ALA A 843 32.66 8.05 -77.97
CA ALA A 843 33.63 8.83 -78.75
C ALA A 843 34.21 10.01 -77.96
N THR A 844 33.34 10.72 -77.25
CA THR A 844 33.76 11.81 -76.33
C THR A 844 34.63 11.31 -75.18
N LEU A 845 34.18 10.22 -74.46
CA LEU A 845 34.89 9.61 -73.32
C LEU A 845 36.31 9.11 -73.70
N LEU A 846 36.51 8.65 -74.93
CA LEU A 846 37.77 8.08 -75.37
C LEU A 846 38.59 9.00 -76.29
N ASP A 847 38.09 10.19 -76.62
CA ASP A 847 38.64 11.09 -77.62
C ASP A 847 38.90 10.39 -78.93
N LEU A 848 37.99 9.58 -79.43
CA LEU A 848 38.09 8.81 -80.65
C LEU A 848 37.07 9.26 -81.70
N PRO A 849 37.45 9.18 -83.05
CA PRO A 849 36.51 9.49 -84.07
C PRO A 849 35.45 8.40 -84.27
N LEU A 850 34.24 8.78 -84.71
CA LEU A 850 33.20 7.84 -85.12
C LEU A 850 33.64 7.11 -86.44
N ALA A 851 33.24 5.84 -86.58
CA ALA A 851 33.53 5.07 -87.74
C ALA A 851 32.99 5.71 -89.01
N SER A 852 31.83 6.32 -88.95
CA SER A 852 31.20 7.00 -90.08
C SER A 852 31.90 8.35 -90.48
N GLU A 853 32.67 8.90 -89.61
CA GLU A 853 33.49 10.15 -89.88
C GLU A 853 34.84 9.81 -90.49
N GLU A 854 35.50 8.75 -90.02
CA GLU A 854 36.80 8.32 -90.52
C GLU A 854 36.75 7.56 -91.76
N TYR A 855 35.70 6.69 -91.96
CA TYR A 855 35.59 5.84 -93.10
C TYR A 855 34.45 6.26 -94.10
N THR A 856 34.77 6.54 -95.33
CA THR A 856 33.82 6.73 -96.38
C THR A 856 33.49 5.39 -97.08
N THR A 857 32.26 5.03 -97.24
CA THR A 857 31.90 3.75 -97.81
C THR A 857 30.97 3.90 -98.99
N THR A 858 31.09 3.03 -99.98
CA THR A 858 30.23 2.92 -101.18
C THR A 858 29.87 1.48 -101.42
N VAL A 859 28.66 1.18 -101.81
CA VAL A 859 28.30 -0.16 -102.28
C VAL A 859 28.82 -0.33 -103.72
N ARG A 860 29.51 -1.42 -104.00
CA ARG A 860 30.15 -1.67 -105.30
C ARG A 860 29.14 -1.89 -106.42
N ASP A 861 28.16 -2.59 -106.20
CA ASP A 861 27.09 -2.97 -107.16
C ASP A 861 25.73 -2.50 -106.66
N PRO A 862 24.87 -1.91 -107.53
CA PRO A 862 23.55 -1.41 -107.13
C PRO A 862 22.57 -2.47 -106.58
N GLY A 863 22.83 -3.74 -106.93
CA GLY A 863 21.96 -4.88 -106.56
C GLY A 863 20.56 -4.85 -107.13
N ASP A 864 19.78 -5.91 -106.94
CA ASP A 864 18.41 -6.05 -107.40
C ASP A 864 17.47 -5.33 -106.49
N ALA A 865 16.53 -4.52 -107.07
CA ALA A 865 15.52 -3.89 -106.32
C ALA A 865 14.48 -4.86 -105.65
N ALA A 866 14.28 -4.79 -104.37
CA ALA A 866 13.37 -5.64 -103.64
C ALA A 866 12.45 -4.81 -102.71
N THR A 867 11.46 -5.49 -102.09
CA THR A 867 10.56 -4.90 -101.09
C THR A 867 10.75 -5.61 -99.74
N TRP A 868 10.32 -5.00 -98.62
CA TRP A 868 10.35 -5.62 -97.33
C TRP A 868 9.44 -6.89 -97.23
N ALA A 869 8.59 -7.13 -98.18
CA ALA A 869 7.81 -8.38 -98.27
C ALA A 869 8.61 -9.56 -98.90
N HIS A 870 9.82 -9.30 -99.46
CA HIS A 870 10.69 -10.36 -99.95
C HIS A 870 11.17 -11.32 -98.83
N PRO A 871 11.18 -12.69 -99.14
CA PRO A 871 11.52 -13.64 -98.04
C PRO A 871 12.87 -13.39 -97.33
N GLU A 872 13.88 -12.95 -98.09
CA GLU A 872 15.17 -12.57 -97.47
C GLU A 872 15.10 -11.35 -96.61
N ALA A 873 14.36 -10.32 -96.97
CA ALA A 873 14.13 -9.11 -96.12
C ALA A 873 13.31 -9.43 -94.85
N VAL A 874 12.27 -10.29 -94.98
CA VAL A 874 11.50 -10.76 -93.80
C VAL A 874 12.42 -11.58 -92.88
N ARG A 875 13.28 -12.45 -93.36
CA ARG A 875 14.23 -13.26 -92.58
C ARG A 875 15.20 -12.33 -91.83
N PHE A 876 15.79 -11.38 -92.55
CA PHE A 876 16.70 -10.38 -91.94
C PHE A 876 16.01 -9.57 -90.80
N GLY A 877 14.77 -9.14 -91.08
CA GLY A 877 13.97 -8.46 -90.01
C GLY A 877 13.71 -9.33 -88.80
N ALA A 878 13.37 -10.62 -89.02
CA ALA A 878 13.14 -11.56 -87.87
C ALA A 878 14.45 -11.93 -87.16
N GLU A 879 15.54 -12.10 -87.81
CA GLU A 879 16.87 -12.39 -87.19
C GLU A 879 17.39 -11.21 -86.38
N ARG A 880 17.05 -9.99 -86.73
CA ARG A 880 17.43 -8.74 -86.02
C ARG A 880 16.39 -8.25 -85.01
N GLY A 881 15.20 -8.83 -84.98
CA GLY A 881 14.17 -8.34 -84.04
C GLY A 881 13.64 -6.92 -84.40
N VAL A 882 13.85 -6.49 -85.65
CA VAL A 882 13.52 -5.12 -86.06
C VAL A 882 12.15 -5.09 -86.71
N GLU A 883 11.28 -4.09 -86.34
CA GLU A 883 10.10 -3.72 -87.17
C GLU A 883 10.55 -3.42 -88.59
N VAL A 884 9.74 -3.87 -89.56
CA VAL A 884 10.08 -3.72 -90.96
C VAL A 884 10.37 -2.25 -91.33
N PRO A 885 11.61 -1.88 -91.66
CA PRO A 885 11.96 -0.47 -91.90
C PRO A 885 11.23 0.09 -93.09
N ARG A 886 10.88 1.36 -93.11
CA ARG A 886 10.37 2.10 -94.22
C ARG A 886 11.56 2.57 -95.12
N GLY A 887 11.89 1.91 -96.12
CA GLY A 887 12.95 2.27 -97.00
C GLY A 887 13.09 1.30 -98.17
N GLN A 888 14.01 1.57 -99.05
CA GLN A 888 14.32 0.71 -100.19
C GLN A 888 15.19 -0.47 -99.75
N VAL A 889 14.97 -1.67 -100.31
CA VAL A 889 15.76 -2.86 -100.11
C VAL A 889 16.41 -3.27 -101.44
N ARG A 890 17.67 -3.62 -101.39
CA ARG A 890 18.42 -4.17 -102.50
C ARG A 890 18.99 -5.55 -102.17
N LEU A 891 18.92 -6.48 -103.07
CA LEU A 891 19.43 -7.85 -102.87
C LEU A 891 20.67 -8.05 -103.69
N HIS A 892 21.66 -8.68 -103.13
CA HIS A 892 22.90 -8.99 -103.86
C HIS A 892 23.20 -10.48 -103.73
N ASP A 893 23.76 -11.07 -104.76
CA ASP A 893 24.32 -12.44 -104.71
C ASP A 893 25.56 -12.49 -103.86
N GLU A 894 26.34 -11.53 -103.96
CA GLU A 894 27.48 -11.19 -103.07
C GLU A 894 27.48 -9.67 -102.81
N LEU A 895 27.45 -9.28 -101.55
CA LEU A 895 27.47 -7.84 -101.20
C LEU A 895 28.87 -7.42 -100.91
N TRP A 896 29.39 -6.56 -101.71
CA TRP A 896 30.71 -5.94 -101.53
C TRP A 896 30.57 -4.45 -101.35
N ILE A 897 31.28 -3.89 -100.31
CA ILE A 897 31.40 -2.47 -100.07
C ILE A 897 32.86 -2.05 -100.28
N ILE A 898 33.06 -0.85 -100.74
CA ILE A 898 34.36 -0.18 -100.84
C ILE A 898 34.48 0.72 -99.67
N VAL A 899 35.44 0.38 -98.77
CA VAL A 899 35.81 1.18 -97.63
C VAL A 899 37.05 2.02 -97.98
N ARG A 900 36.96 3.37 -97.78
CA ARG A 900 38.05 4.30 -98.03
C ARG A 900 38.41 5.00 -96.72
N GLU A 901 39.64 4.95 -96.36
CA GLU A 901 40.32 5.69 -95.31
C GLU A 901 41.46 6.49 -95.89
N ASN A 902 41.39 7.82 -95.82
CA ASN A 902 42.35 8.65 -96.41
C ASN A 902 42.70 8.25 -97.84
N ASP A 903 43.98 7.90 -98.16
CA ASP A 903 44.49 7.43 -99.49
C ASP A 903 44.38 5.88 -99.70
N SER A 904 43.91 5.13 -98.66
CA SER A 904 43.74 3.69 -98.69
C SER A 904 42.32 3.32 -99.13
N GLN A 905 42.23 2.21 -99.84
CA GLN A 905 40.93 1.65 -100.26
C GLN A 905 41.01 0.13 -100.20
N ARG A 906 39.92 -0.50 -99.63
CA ARG A 906 39.76 -1.95 -99.51
C ARG A 906 38.31 -2.34 -99.86
N ASP A 907 38.23 -3.48 -100.49
CA ASP A 907 36.87 -4.10 -100.74
C ASP A 907 36.59 -5.11 -99.62
N VAL A 908 35.41 -4.99 -99.06
CA VAL A 908 34.98 -5.88 -97.94
C VAL A 908 33.64 -6.51 -98.32
N ARG A 909 33.59 -7.81 -98.14
CA ARG A 909 32.28 -8.51 -98.23
C ARG A 909 31.55 -8.47 -96.97
N VAL A 910 30.30 -8.04 -97.04
CA VAL A 910 29.41 -7.92 -95.89
C VAL A 910 28.07 -8.59 -96.11
N ARG A 911 27.43 -9.01 -95.07
CA ARG A 911 26.08 -9.65 -95.17
C ARG A 911 24.96 -8.66 -95.40
N TRP A 912 25.11 -7.45 -94.88
CA TRP A 912 24.17 -6.39 -95.05
C TRP A 912 24.88 -5.05 -94.90
N TRP A 913 24.30 -3.97 -95.49
CA TRP A 913 24.81 -2.61 -95.41
C TRP A 913 23.70 -1.59 -95.58
N VAL A 914 23.80 -0.47 -95.02
CA VAL A 914 22.91 0.66 -95.23
C VAL A 914 23.71 1.77 -95.93
N ASP A 915 23.30 2.17 -97.10
CA ASP A 915 23.89 3.29 -97.81
C ASP A 915 22.80 4.25 -98.32
N ALA A 916 22.96 5.52 -97.96
CA ALA A 916 22.00 6.61 -98.28
C ALA A 916 20.50 6.21 -98.05
N GLY A 917 20.23 5.51 -96.97
CA GLY A 917 18.87 5.10 -96.53
C GLY A 917 18.36 3.87 -97.40
N VAL A 918 19.16 3.22 -98.14
CA VAL A 918 18.90 1.94 -98.87
C VAL A 918 19.52 0.81 -98.09
N THR A 919 18.75 -0.19 -97.71
CA THR A 919 19.27 -1.41 -97.06
C THR A 919 19.65 -2.43 -98.17
N HIS A 920 20.92 -2.77 -98.20
CA HIS A 920 21.53 -3.77 -99.05
C HIS A 920 21.63 -5.05 -98.24
N LEU A 921 21.17 -6.21 -98.87
CA LEU A 921 21.23 -7.54 -98.26
C LEU A 921 21.86 -8.55 -99.16
N GLU A 922 22.79 -9.34 -98.66
CA GLU A 922 23.30 -10.49 -99.35
C GLU A 922 22.25 -11.62 -99.25
N ARG A 923 21.95 -12.28 -100.38
CA ARG A 923 21.10 -13.45 -100.39
C ARG A 923 21.69 -14.57 -99.60
N SER A 924 20.94 -15.17 -98.75
CA SER A 924 21.39 -16.39 -98.08
C SER A 924 21.65 -17.47 -99.05
N ALA A 925 22.84 -18.07 -99.05
CA ALA A 925 23.09 -19.26 -99.91
C ALA A 925 22.06 -20.34 -99.55
N ASN A 926 21.24 -20.71 -100.55
CA ASN A 926 20.22 -21.72 -100.35
C ASN A 926 20.93 -23.11 -100.13
N PRO A 927 20.72 -23.74 -98.95
CA PRO A 927 21.32 -25.05 -98.72
C PRO A 927 20.64 -26.24 -99.48
N ALA A 928 19.91 -25.89 -100.52
CA ALA A 928 19.21 -26.89 -101.34
C ALA A 928 19.50 -26.67 -102.83
N SER A 929 20.64 -27.10 -103.28
CA SER A 929 20.91 -27.64 -104.63
C SER A 929 22.08 -28.58 -104.50
#